data_187c795fe46376a70d24955c194bd019
#
_entry.id   187c795fe46376a70d24955c194bd019
#
_cell.length_a   1.000
_cell.length_b   1.000
_cell.length_c   1.000
_cell.angle_alpha   90.00
_cell.angle_beta   90.00
_cell.angle_gamma   90.00
#
_symmetry.space_group_name_H-M   'P 1'
#
loop_
_entity.id
_entity.type
_entity.pdbx_description
1 polymer ?
#
loop_
_entity_poly.entity_id
_entity_poly.type
_entity_poly.pdbx_seq_one_letter_code
_entity_poly.pdbx_strand_id
1 'polypeptide(L)'
;MKILYVAPHLSTGGLPQYLWKKIDEFKKNHEIFVIEYENLSNEYVVQKDKIKSLLPEENFFTLGEDKFELLEIIKKVNPQIVHVEEAPELFMDRSLAKRLYGDKPRKFSLVTTSHSSQVNPEELTYIPDKFVLVSEWSRKQFQDRLKVEVPLDTWEYPVENLRKISKNEAQKALGIFHPEHKHVLNVGLFTHGKNQKEIFELAKKVTDKNIRFHFVGNQAVNFKEAWEPLMKDCPSNCFVWGERNDAELFYQAADVFYFSSLLELNPLVVKEALSYQLPVLMRKLPTYLNSYDNNPLVEYINEDEEANLKKLFKILKKKDIYQDILTNPANVLEKKDAFLVDFNNGAELTILGESTKEYDVRFYDEDKLVYSSAIKCNNWSRPSRKYVANWRVEASHKEELVFSHNFDLRGKKVKITLDSKSLGDTLAWMPQIEKFRKTSGAQVDCLYFNKSLKFDYPEIKFVSPNDGEKYYASYKLGYYSGKDRFHHTPSDPRDVPLCKMASDILGIDYEETIPKLVLPTSERKIKGKYVCFTTASTAGCKLWQRPNAWQNVIDYLNSKGFMPVLIQKESWSFKNILNKSGDVPLDDRITDLLHCEFFIGLGSGLSWLSWALNKKTILISGFSKPYAEFEQNCTRIINENVCNGCWNDKTVAFDKGDWNWCPRQKGTDRHFECSKEITEEMVYAAIDKLV
;
A
#
# COMPACT_ATOMS: atom_id res chain seq x y z
N MET A 1 -24.20 20.69 16.26
CA MET A 1 -24.93 20.42 15.01
C MET A 1 -25.82 19.19 15.22
N LYS A 2 -26.91 19.09 14.44
CA LYS A 2 -27.74 17.88 14.39
C LYS A 2 -27.26 16.97 13.29
N ILE A 3 -26.93 15.72 13.62
CA ILE A 3 -26.51 14.70 12.67
C ILE A 3 -27.53 13.56 12.71
N LEU A 4 -28.07 13.22 11.56
CA LEU A 4 -29.02 12.13 11.40
C LEU A 4 -28.36 10.97 10.64
N TYR A 5 -28.13 9.86 11.32
CA TYR A 5 -27.63 8.63 10.71
C TYR A 5 -28.79 7.78 10.17
N VAL A 6 -28.65 7.24 8.97
CA VAL A 6 -29.59 6.30 8.36
C VAL A 6 -28.85 4.98 8.13
N ALA A 7 -29.16 3.97 8.93
CA ALA A 7 -28.55 2.66 8.84
C ALA A 7 -29.49 1.66 8.15
N PRO A 8 -29.01 0.76 7.27
CA PRO A 8 -29.82 -0.29 6.66
C PRO A 8 -30.55 -1.12 7.70
N HIS A 9 -29.80 -1.58 8.71
CA HIS A 9 -30.27 -2.32 9.88
C HIS A 9 -29.28 -2.18 11.03
N LEU A 10 -29.71 -2.48 12.25
CA LEU A 10 -28.87 -2.44 13.45
C LEU A 10 -28.76 -3.81 14.14
N SER A 11 -28.86 -4.89 13.37
CA SER A 11 -28.59 -6.24 13.84
C SER A 11 -27.08 -6.46 14.08
N THR A 12 -26.61 -7.68 14.19
CA THR A 12 -25.20 -7.97 14.40
C THR A 12 -24.36 -7.68 13.15
N GLY A 13 -23.08 -7.36 13.33
CA GLY A 13 -22.13 -7.14 12.24
C GLY A 13 -21.24 -5.92 12.39
N GLY A 14 -20.39 -5.69 11.42
CA GLY A 14 -19.39 -4.62 11.42
C GLY A 14 -19.99 -3.22 11.30
N LEU A 15 -21.02 -3.03 10.47
CA LEU A 15 -21.66 -1.73 10.27
C LEU A 15 -22.29 -1.18 11.55
N PRO A 16 -23.17 -1.91 12.28
CA PRO A 16 -23.73 -1.40 13.53
C PRO A 16 -22.67 -1.11 14.60
N GLN A 17 -21.62 -1.91 14.68
CA GLN A 17 -20.52 -1.70 15.60
C GLN A 17 -19.70 -0.44 15.24
N TYR A 18 -19.45 -0.22 13.97
CA TYR A 18 -18.82 0.99 13.46
C TYR A 18 -19.68 2.22 13.77
N LEU A 19 -20.98 2.15 13.52
CA LEU A 19 -21.92 3.22 13.81
C LEU A 19 -22.00 3.52 15.32
N TRP A 20 -22.04 2.49 16.17
CA TRP A 20 -22.03 2.67 17.62
C TRP A 20 -20.82 3.48 18.09
N LYS A 21 -19.62 3.15 17.62
CA LYS A 21 -18.40 3.91 17.96
C LYS A 21 -18.42 5.34 17.42
N LYS A 22 -18.93 5.51 16.23
CA LYS A 22 -19.10 6.84 15.61
C LYS A 22 -20.04 7.71 16.44
N ILE A 23 -21.15 7.17 16.88
CA ILE A 23 -22.11 7.86 17.74
C ILE A 23 -21.47 8.20 19.08
N ASP A 24 -20.78 7.26 19.73
CA ASP A 24 -20.15 7.48 21.03
C ASP A 24 -19.12 8.62 20.99
N GLU A 25 -18.39 8.76 19.89
CA GLU A 25 -17.46 9.87 19.69
C GLU A 25 -18.18 11.19 19.40
N PHE A 26 -19.13 11.20 18.46
CA PHE A 26 -19.73 12.46 18.00
C PHE A 26 -20.80 13.03 18.94
N LYS A 27 -21.47 12.21 19.77
CA LYS A 27 -22.45 12.68 20.75
C LYS A 27 -21.86 13.66 21.77
N LYS A 28 -20.55 13.66 21.95
CA LYS A 28 -19.84 14.58 22.86
C LYS A 28 -20.04 16.07 22.47
N ASN A 29 -20.18 16.35 21.16
CA ASN A 29 -20.20 17.70 20.61
C ASN A 29 -21.40 17.96 19.66
N HIS A 30 -22.22 16.93 19.40
CA HIS A 30 -23.32 17.02 18.45
C HIS A 30 -24.57 16.32 18.99
N GLU A 31 -25.72 16.79 18.54
CA GLU A 31 -27.00 16.14 18.78
C GLU A 31 -27.21 15.06 17.71
N ILE A 32 -27.31 13.80 18.14
CA ILE A 32 -27.33 12.63 17.25
C ILE A 32 -28.73 12.04 17.18
N PHE A 33 -29.14 11.73 15.96
CA PHE A 33 -30.37 11.02 15.65
C PHE A 33 -30.02 9.78 14.81
N VAL A 34 -30.77 8.68 14.99
CA VAL A 34 -30.56 7.43 14.26
C VAL A 34 -31.88 6.93 13.70
N ILE A 35 -31.84 6.54 12.42
CA ILE A 35 -32.92 5.83 11.76
C ILE A 35 -32.43 4.44 11.40
N GLU A 36 -33.13 3.42 11.86
CA GLU A 36 -33.02 2.05 11.34
C GLU A 36 -34.01 1.86 10.21
N TYR A 37 -33.50 1.59 9.01
CA TYR A 37 -34.31 1.48 7.79
C TYR A 37 -35.13 0.19 7.74
N GLU A 38 -34.51 -0.96 8.14
CA GLU A 38 -35.17 -2.25 8.24
C GLU A 38 -34.98 -2.86 9.63
N ASN A 39 -36.07 -3.20 10.30
CA ASN A 39 -36.05 -3.91 11.56
C ASN A 39 -35.93 -5.42 11.30
N LEU A 40 -34.70 -5.90 11.14
CA LEU A 40 -34.43 -7.33 11.02
C LEU A 40 -34.54 -7.97 12.40
N SER A 41 -35.54 -8.76 12.64
CA SER A 41 -35.96 -9.51 13.82
C SER A 41 -35.21 -9.36 15.15
N ASN A 42 -35.93 -9.44 16.26
CA ASN A 42 -35.44 -9.18 17.63
C ASN A 42 -34.41 -10.17 18.18
N GLU A 43 -34.02 -11.21 17.43
CA GLU A 43 -33.17 -12.28 17.97
C GLU A 43 -31.68 -11.94 18.06
N TYR A 44 -31.23 -10.87 17.40
CA TYR A 44 -29.80 -10.53 17.28
C TYR A 44 -29.57 -9.03 17.28
N VAL A 45 -29.86 -8.38 18.41
CA VAL A 45 -29.93 -6.90 18.49
C VAL A 45 -28.94 -6.27 19.49
N VAL A 46 -27.89 -7.00 19.88
CA VAL A 46 -26.90 -6.48 20.85
C VAL A 46 -26.39 -5.11 20.48
N GLN A 47 -26.09 -4.84 19.22
CA GLN A 47 -25.57 -3.56 18.77
C GLN A 47 -26.67 -2.47 18.78
N LYS A 48 -27.91 -2.82 18.45
CA LYS A 48 -29.05 -1.90 18.51
C LYS A 48 -29.27 -1.37 19.93
N ASP A 49 -29.23 -2.24 20.93
CA ASP A 49 -29.41 -1.85 22.33
C ASP A 49 -28.24 -0.98 22.81
N LYS A 50 -27.01 -1.28 22.39
CA LYS A 50 -25.85 -0.42 22.67
C LYS A 50 -26.02 0.98 22.06
N ILE A 51 -26.50 1.09 20.82
CA ILE A 51 -26.76 2.36 20.16
C ILE A 51 -27.89 3.13 20.88
N LYS A 52 -29.01 2.46 21.18
CA LYS A 52 -30.12 3.06 21.92
C LYS A 52 -29.69 3.61 23.27
N SER A 53 -28.83 2.90 24.00
CA SER A 53 -28.33 3.35 25.31
C SER A 53 -27.49 4.63 25.25
N LEU A 54 -27.01 5.03 24.08
CA LEU A 54 -26.22 6.26 23.89
C LEU A 54 -27.06 7.48 23.58
N LEU A 55 -28.35 7.32 23.28
CA LEU A 55 -29.24 8.35 22.72
C LEU A 55 -30.48 8.54 23.60
N PRO A 56 -31.07 9.75 23.62
CA PRO A 56 -32.46 9.96 24.09
C PRO A 56 -33.40 9.09 23.23
N GLU A 57 -34.48 8.59 23.85
CA GLU A 57 -35.44 7.70 23.19
C GLU A 57 -36.09 8.36 21.96
N GLU A 58 -36.39 9.66 22.03
CA GLU A 58 -36.95 10.45 20.93
C GLU A 58 -36.01 10.66 19.74
N ASN A 59 -34.71 10.35 19.90
CA ASN A 59 -33.71 10.50 18.85
C ASN A 59 -33.46 9.20 18.06
N PHE A 60 -34.18 8.12 18.40
CA PHE A 60 -34.08 6.83 17.74
C PHE A 60 -35.39 6.47 17.04
N PHE A 61 -35.31 6.19 15.73
CA PHE A 61 -36.44 5.84 14.87
C PHE A 61 -36.22 4.49 14.22
N THR A 62 -37.29 3.73 14.05
CA THR A 62 -37.31 2.52 13.22
C THR A 62 -38.42 2.68 12.20
N LEU A 63 -38.10 2.59 10.90
CA LEU A 63 -39.11 2.76 9.85
C LEU A 63 -40.07 1.58 9.79
N GLY A 64 -41.33 1.88 9.57
CA GLY A 64 -42.36 0.91 9.26
C GLY A 64 -42.32 0.41 7.80
N GLU A 65 -43.49 -0.01 7.29
CA GLU A 65 -43.63 -0.44 5.89
C GLU A 65 -43.44 0.72 4.92
N ASP A 66 -43.96 1.93 5.27
CA ASP A 66 -43.77 3.13 4.44
C ASP A 66 -42.39 3.71 4.66
N LYS A 67 -41.47 3.42 3.75
CA LYS A 67 -40.10 3.93 3.79
C LYS A 67 -39.97 5.42 3.50
N PHE A 68 -41.00 6.06 2.95
CA PHE A 68 -41.01 7.53 2.74
C PHE A 68 -41.13 8.34 4.03
N GLU A 69 -41.52 7.70 5.15
CA GLU A 69 -41.45 8.27 6.48
C GLU A 69 -40.05 8.86 6.79
N LEU A 70 -38.98 8.31 6.20
CA LEU A 70 -37.62 8.85 6.25
C LEU A 70 -37.58 10.35 5.95
N LEU A 71 -38.26 10.80 4.90
CA LEU A 71 -38.27 12.22 4.48
C LEU A 71 -39.00 13.11 5.47
N GLU A 72 -40.05 12.58 6.09
CA GLU A 72 -40.80 13.32 7.13
C GLU A 72 -39.98 13.44 8.43
N ILE A 73 -39.25 12.40 8.80
CA ILE A 73 -38.31 12.46 9.95
C ILE A 73 -37.20 13.48 9.68
N ILE A 74 -36.61 13.49 8.45
CA ILE A 74 -35.62 14.51 8.08
C ILE A 74 -36.18 15.93 8.23
N LYS A 75 -37.41 16.17 7.77
CA LYS A 75 -38.05 17.48 7.92
C LYS A 75 -38.27 17.83 9.43
N LYS A 76 -38.75 16.88 10.23
CA LYS A 76 -39.00 17.04 11.67
C LYS A 76 -37.71 17.33 12.43
N VAL A 77 -36.64 16.57 12.20
CA VAL A 77 -35.35 16.75 12.90
C VAL A 77 -34.61 17.97 12.39
N ASN A 78 -34.76 18.34 11.14
CA ASN A 78 -34.05 19.43 10.45
C ASN A 78 -32.53 19.38 10.70
N PRO A 79 -31.84 18.26 10.30
CA PRO A 79 -30.42 18.09 10.58
C PRO A 79 -29.56 18.95 9.66
N GLN A 80 -28.31 19.23 10.07
CA GLN A 80 -27.30 19.83 9.22
C GLN A 80 -26.60 18.76 8.36
N ILE A 81 -26.56 17.52 8.85
CA ILE A 81 -25.95 16.38 8.14
C ILE A 81 -26.94 15.21 8.17
N VAL A 82 -27.23 14.65 7.01
CA VAL A 82 -27.82 13.32 6.86
C VAL A 82 -26.73 12.37 6.41
N HIS A 83 -26.45 11.35 7.20
CA HIS A 83 -25.38 10.41 6.97
C HIS A 83 -25.94 9.00 6.74
N VAL A 84 -25.89 8.51 5.53
CA VAL A 84 -26.36 7.19 5.14
C VAL A 84 -25.23 6.18 5.29
N GLU A 85 -25.46 5.14 6.08
CA GLU A 85 -24.44 4.16 6.48
C GLU A 85 -24.42 2.91 5.57
N GLU A 86 -24.54 3.08 4.30
CA GLU A 86 -24.21 2.16 3.20
C GLU A 86 -24.67 2.81 1.87
N ALA A 87 -24.13 2.32 0.74
CA ALA A 87 -24.58 2.74 -0.57
C ALA A 87 -26.08 2.42 -0.74
N PRO A 88 -26.91 3.42 -1.08
CA PRO A 88 -28.37 3.24 -1.12
C PRO A 88 -28.82 2.20 -2.16
N GLU A 89 -28.03 1.94 -3.18
CA GLU A 89 -28.26 0.90 -4.18
C GLU A 89 -28.41 -0.49 -3.58
N LEU A 90 -27.84 -0.74 -2.38
CA LEU A 90 -27.84 -2.03 -1.75
C LEU A 90 -29.06 -2.30 -0.85
N PHE A 91 -29.77 -1.24 -0.40
CA PHE A 91 -30.82 -1.46 0.60
C PHE A 91 -32.03 -0.52 0.47
N MET A 92 -31.87 0.64 -0.16
CA MET A 92 -32.93 1.65 -0.17
C MET A 92 -33.84 1.52 -1.39
N ASP A 93 -35.14 1.77 -1.21
CA ASP A 93 -36.07 1.88 -2.34
C ASP A 93 -35.57 2.92 -3.36
N ARG A 94 -35.61 2.54 -4.65
CA ARG A 94 -35.07 3.37 -5.73
C ARG A 94 -35.75 4.73 -5.85
N SER A 95 -37.05 4.81 -5.60
CA SER A 95 -37.80 6.08 -5.70
C SER A 95 -37.49 7.00 -4.53
N LEU A 96 -37.30 6.43 -3.34
CA LEU A 96 -36.86 7.16 -2.15
C LEU A 96 -35.41 7.64 -2.31
N ALA A 97 -34.51 6.77 -2.76
CA ALA A 97 -33.11 7.13 -3.03
C ALA A 97 -33.01 8.26 -4.05
N LYS A 98 -33.80 8.19 -5.16
CA LYS A 98 -33.85 9.24 -6.17
C LYS A 98 -34.28 10.59 -5.57
N ARG A 99 -35.25 10.61 -4.65
CA ARG A 99 -35.67 11.87 -3.98
C ARG A 99 -34.62 12.36 -3.01
N LEU A 100 -34.06 11.49 -2.16
CA LEU A 100 -33.07 11.88 -1.16
C LEU A 100 -31.77 12.43 -1.79
N TYR A 101 -31.30 11.79 -2.85
CA TYR A 101 -30.02 12.12 -3.52
C TYR A 101 -30.19 13.12 -4.68
N GLY A 102 -31.36 13.15 -5.34
CA GLY A 102 -31.61 13.98 -6.52
C GLY A 102 -32.10 15.39 -6.25
N ASP A 103 -32.86 15.60 -5.18
CA ASP A 103 -33.44 16.90 -4.87
C ASP A 103 -32.37 17.91 -4.40
N LYS A 104 -32.09 18.91 -5.23
CA LYS A 104 -31.15 20.01 -4.92
C LYS A 104 -31.84 21.37 -5.19
N PRO A 105 -31.58 22.42 -4.38
CA PRO A 105 -30.68 22.45 -3.23
C PRO A 105 -31.29 21.80 -1.97
N ARG A 106 -30.47 21.02 -1.22
CA ARG A 106 -30.83 20.46 0.08
C ARG A 106 -30.51 21.45 1.21
N LYS A 107 -31.25 21.35 2.32
CA LYS A 107 -30.97 22.12 3.54
C LYS A 107 -29.92 21.46 4.46
N PHE A 108 -29.40 20.31 4.06
CA PHE A 108 -28.40 19.52 4.79
C PHE A 108 -27.33 19.00 3.84
N SER A 109 -26.16 18.70 4.37
CA SER A 109 -25.14 17.95 3.65
C SER A 109 -25.46 16.47 3.71
N LEU A 110 -25.41 15.80 2.56
CA LEU A 110 -25.64 14.37 2.44
C LEU A 110 -24.30 13.63 2.36
N VAL A 111 -24.05 12.76 3.33
CA VAL A 111 -22.83 11.96 3.43
C VAL A 111 -23.21 10.48 3.29
N THR A 112 -22.40 9.68 2.63
CA THR A 112 -22.58 8.22 2.55
C THR A 112 -21.31 7.51 2.96
N THR A 113 -21.41 6.57 3.91
CA THR A 113 -20.32 5.62 4.20
C THR A 113 -20.56 4.35 3.39
N SER A 114 -19.54 3.81 2.73
CA SER A 114 -19.62 2.48 2.10
C SER A 114 -18.88 1.45 2.94
N HIS A 115 -19.62 0.41 3.37
CA HIS A 115 -19.11 -0.70 4.19
C HIS A 115 -18.93 -1.99 3.40
N SER A 116 -19.59 -2.12 2.25
CA SER A 116 -19.65 -3.36 1.49
C SER A 116 -18.59 -3.42 0.38
N SER A 117 -17.95 -4.59 0.25
CA SER A 117 -17.12 -4.92 -0.92
C SER A 117 -17.92 -5.17 -2.20
N GLN A 118 -19.25 -5.27 -2.10
CA GLN A 118 -20.14 -5.45 -3.25
C GLN A 118 -20.42 -4.15 -4.00
N VAL A 119 -20.09 -3.00 -3.41
CA VAL A 119 -20.28 -1.71 -4.08
C VAL A 119 -19.27 -1.57 -5.22
N ASN A 120 -19.81 -1.43 -6.44
CA ASN A 120 -19.03 -1.09 -7.61
C ASN A 120 -19.07 0.43 -7.85
N PRO A 121 -17.99 1.18 -7.64
CA PRO A 121 -17.99 2.64 -7.79
C PRO A 121 -18.40 3.11 -9.19
N GLU A 122 -18.17 2.31 -10.23
CA GLU A 122 -18.54 2.66 -11.63
C GLU A 122 -20.05 2.63 -11.89
N GLU A 123 -20.80 1.91 -11.05
CA GLU A 123 -22.25 1.67 -11.21
C GLU A 123 -23.10 2.52 -10.25
N LEU A 124 -22.46 3.29 -9.37
CA LEU A 124 -23.18 4.15 -8.43
C LEU A 124 -23.99 5.21 -9.19
N THR A 125 -25.26 5.31 -8.83
CA THR A 125 -26.24 6.25 -9.40
C THR A 125 -26.54 7.38 -8.42
N TYR A 126 -26.53 7.08 -7.11
CA TYR A 126 -26.91 8.02 -6.04
C TYR A 126 -25.67 8.60 -5.39
N ILE A 127 -25.27 9.77 -5.87
CA ILE A 127 -24.02 10.42 -5.46
C ILE A 127 -24.28 11.43 -4.32
N PRO A 128 -23.69 11.25 -3.14
CA PRO A 128 -23.79 12.19 -2.01
C PRO A 128 -22.98 13.45 -2.25
N ASP A 129 -22.99 14.37 -1.28
CA ASP A 129 -22.07 15.51 -1.26
C ASP A 129 -20.65 15.10 -0.81
N LYS A 130 -20.53 13.95 -0.11
CA LYS A 130 -19.25 13.37 0.34
C LYS A 130 -19.39 11.87 0.60
N PHE A 131 -18.41 11.08 0.15
CA PHE A 131 -18.25 9.70 0.58
C PHE A 131 -17.27 9.58 1.75
N VAL A 132 -17.59 8.69 2.68
CA VAL A 132 -16.69 8.21 3.74
C VAL A 132 -16.43 6.72 3.50
N LEU A 133 -15.18 6.33 3.44
CA LEU A 133 -14.78 4.94 3.18
C LEU A 133 -14.17 4.34 4.45
N VAL A 134 -14.35 3.04 4.64
CA VAL A 134 -13.90 2.35 5.86
C VAL A 134 -12.43 1.93 5.81
N SER A 135 -11.77 2.11 4.66
CA SER A 135 -10.33 1.82 4.50
C SER A 135 -9.73 2.64 3.36
N GLU A 136 -8.41 2.86 3.41
CA GLU A 136 -7.67 3.51 2.34
C GLU A 136 -7.73 2.73 1.00
N TRP A 137 -7.83 1.39 1.07
CA TRP A 137 -8.05 0.60 -0.13
C TRP A 137 -9.40 0.94 -0.79
N SER A 138 -10.49 0.98 -0.01
CA SER A 138 -11.82 1.38 -0.52
C SER A 138 -11.79 2.78 -1.08
N ARG A 139 -11.15 3.74 -0.38
CA ARG A 139 -11.01 5.12 -0.85
C ARG A 139 -10.31 5.17 -2.21
N LYS A 140 -9.24 4.40 -2.39
CA LYS A 140 -8.52 4.31 -3.64
C LYS A 140 -9.38 3.70 -4.76
N GLN A 141 -10.15 2.64 -4.47
CA GLN A 141 -11.09 2.06 -5.45
C GLN A 141 -12.13 3.09 -5.93
N PHE A 142 -12.68 3.89 -5.00
CA PHE A 142 -13.61 4.96 -5.35
C PHE A 142 -12.91 6.05 -6.15
N GLN A 143 -11.75 6.51 -5.75
CA GLN A 143 -10.97 7.53 -6.45
C GLN A 143 -10.63 7.14 -7.90
N ASP A 144 -10.27 5.86 -8.11
CA ASP A 144 -9.82 5.37 -9.42
C ASP A 144 -10.98 5.03 -10.36
N ARG A 145 -12.17 4.75 -9.82
CA ARG A 145 -13.29 4.15 -10.59
C ARG A 145 -14.59 4.93 -10.55
N LEU A 146 -14.78 5.88 -9.65
CA LEU A 146 -15.98 6.70 -9.60
C LEU A 146 -16.00 7.68 -10.78
N LYS A 147 -17.12 7.71 -11.53
CA LYS A 147 -17.26 8.50 -12.77
C LYS A 147 -17.50 10.00 -12.56
N VAL A 148 -17.70 10.42 -11.31
CA VAL A 148 -17.98 11.82 -10.93
C VAL A 148 -17.02 12.27 -9.84
N GLU A 149 -16.62 13.53 -9.86
CA GLU A 149 -15.84 14.11 -8.78
C GLU A 149 -16.74 14.40 -7.57
N VAL A 150 -16.39 13.78 -6.45
CA VAL A 150 -17.01 14.01 -5.15
C VAL A 150 -15.95 13.87 -4.06
N PRO A 151 -16.00 14.67 -2.99
CA PRO A 151 -15.06 14.53 -1.88
C PRO A 151 -15.08 13.13 -1.27
N LEU A 152 -13.89 12.52 -1.16
CA LEU A 152 -13.68 11.22 -0.53
C LEU A 152 -12.89 11.39 0.76
N ASP A 153 -13.33 10.73 1.81
CA ASP A 153 -12.63 10.70 3.10
C ASP A 153 -12.51 9.25 3.59
N THR A 154 -11.58 9.00 4.49
CA THR A 154 -11.46 7.71 5.15
C THR A 154 -11.67 7.89 6.64
N TRP A 155 -12.55 7.08 7.22
CA TRP A 155 -12.68 7.02 8.66
C TRP A 155 -12.50 5.56 9.11
N GLU A 156 -11.31 5.27 9.61
CA GLU A 156 -11.01 3.97 10.18
C GLU A 156 -11.52 3.87 11.61
N TYR A 157 -11.98 2.67 11.97
CA TYR A 157 -12.47 2.38 13.30
C TYR A 157 -11.37 2.57 14.35
N PRO A 158 -11.52 3.46 15.32
CA PRO A 158 -10.56 3.60 16.41
C PRO A 158 -10.69 2.42 17.38
N VAL A 159 -9.60 1.72 17.61
CA VAL A 159 -9.51 0.66 18.63
C VAL A 159 -8.55 1.13 19.71
N GLU A 160 -9.07 1.32 20.91
CA GLU A 160 -8.26 1.65 22.08
C GLU A 160 -7.61 0.39 22.65
N ASN A 161 -6.42 0.53 23.23
CA ASN A 161 -5.77 -0.56 23.96
C ASN A 161 -6.46 -0.73 25.33
N LEU A 162 -7.25 -1.82 25.45
CA LEU A 162 -8.23 -1.95 26.54
C LEU A 162 -7.96 -3.16 27.44
N ARG A 163 -6.72 -3.66 27.54
CA ARG A 163 -6.48 -4.77 28.46
C ARG A 163 -6.76 -4.32 29.90
N LYS A 164 -7.92 -4.75 30.45
CA LYS A 164 -8.42 -4.33 31.77
C LYS A 164 -8.07 -5.33 32.87
N ILE A 165 -7.90 -6.63 32.50
CA ILE A 165 -7.66 -7.73 33.45
C ILE A 165 -6.59 -8.66 32.90
N SER A 166 -6.01 -9.47 33.78
CA SER A 166 -5.04 -10.49 33.37
C SER A 166 -5.73 -11.63 32.60
N LYS A 167 -4.93 -12.36 31.81
CA LYS A 167 -5.40 -13.53 31.07
C LYS A 167 -6.06 -14.56 31.98
N ASN A 168 -5.45 -14.84 33.14
CA ASN A 168 -5.97 -15.80 34.10
C ASN A 168 -7.31 -15.37 34.68
N GLU A 169 -7.48 -14.08 34.96
CA GLU A 169 -8.77 -13.54 35.42
C GLU A 169 -9.83 -13.63 34.36
N ALA A 170 -9.51 -13.32 33.10
CA ALA A 170 -10.43 -13.47 31.97
C ALA A 170 -10.84 -14.93 31.77
N GLN A 171 -9.89 -15.88 31.81
CA GLN A 171 -10.16 -17.31 31.70
C GLN A 171 -11.05 -17.83 32.85
N LYS A 172 -10.82 -17.37 34.09
CA LYS A 172 -11.68 -17.69 35.24
C LYS A 172 -13.10 -17.15 35.07
N ALA A 173 -13.23 -15.89 34.62
CA ALA A 173 -14.52 -15.26 34.38
C ALA A 173 -15.33 -16.00 33.31
N LEU A 174 -14.69 -16.56 32.29
CA LEU A 174 -15.30 -17.36 31.25
C LEU A 174 -15.49 -18.82 31.64
N GLY A 175 -14.96 -19.28 32.79
CA GLY A 175 -15.03 -20.69 33.23
C GLY A 175 -14.18 -21.64 32.38
N ILE A 176 -13.17 -21.13 31.68
CA ILE A 176 -12.30 -21.93 30.80
C ILE A 176 -10.87 -22.09 31.35
N PHE A 177 -10.63 -21.58 32.55
CA PHE A 177 -9.30 -21.59 33.15
C PHE A 177 -8.78 -23.00 33.41
N HIS A 178 -7.66 -23.32 32.79
CA HIS A 178 -6.84 -24.49 33.08
C HIS A 178 -5.38 -24.14 32.68
N PRO A 179 -4.41 -24.31 33.58
CA PRO A 179 -3.03 -23.78 33.36
C PRO A 179 -2.32 -24.44 32.17
N GLU A 180 -2.72 -25.65 31.75
CA GLU A 180 -2.12 -26.37 30.64
C GLU A 180 -2.84 -26.11 29.30
N HIS A 181 -4.05 -25.55 29.31
CA HIS A 181 -4.80 -25.32 28.11
C HIS A 181 -4.26 -24.11 27.31
N LYS A 182 -4.28 -24.27 25.99
CA LYS A 182 -4.02 -23.23 25.01
C LYS A 182 -5.29 -22.90 24.25
N HIS A 183 -5.61 -21.63 24.13
CA HIS A 183 -6.89 -21.16 23.62
C HIS A 183 -6.70 -20.43 22.29
N VAL A 184 -7.28 -20.99 21.22
CA VAL A 184 -7.36 -20.39 19.88
C VAL A 184 -8.72 -19.72 19.73
N LEU A 185 -8.78 -18.46 19.41
CA LEU A 185 -10.00 -17.67 19.31
C LEU A 185 -10.33 -17.32 17.87
N ASN A 186 -11.59 -17.44 17.50
CA ASN A 186 -12.19 -16.83 16.31
C ASN A 186 -13.44 -16.03 16.72
N VAL A 187 -13.58 -14.82 16.22
CA VAL A 187 -14.74 -13.97 16.48
C VAL A 187 -15.35 -13.52 15.16
N GLY A 188 -16.65 -13.75 14.99
CA GLY A 188 -17.38 -13.31 13.80
C GLY A 188 -18.62 -14.13 13.51
N LEU A 189 -19.52 -13.54 12.73
CA LEU A 189 -20.72 -14.19 12.19
C LEU A 189 -20.33 -15.42 11.36
N PHE A 190 -21.03 -16.53 11.54
CA PHE A 190 -20.78 -17.77 10.78
C PHE A 190 -21.29 -17.66 9.35
N THR A 191 -20.39 -17.41 8.39
CA THR A 191 -20.71 -17.30 6.96
C THR A 191 -19.64 -17.97 6.10
N HIS A 192 -19.96 -18.30 4.85
CA HIS A 192 -18.98 -18.82 3.90
C HIS A 192 -17.78 -17.87 3.74
N GLY A 193 -18.01 -16.54 3.72
CA GLY A 193 -16.96 -15.53 3.60
C GLY A 193 -16.01 -15.47 4.79
N LYS A 194 -16.48 -15.77 6.02
CA LYS A 194 -15.66 -15.84 7.23
C LYS A 194 -14.88 -17.15 7.36
N ASN A 195 -15.29 -18.19 6.61
CA ASN A 195 -14.58 -19.46 6.44
C ASN A 195 -14.16 -20.15 7.75
N GLN A 196 -15.03 -20.17 8.76
CA GLN A 196 -14.79 -20.91 10.01
C GLN A 196 -14.55 -22.39 9.75
N LYS A 197 -15.05 -22.94 8.63
CA LYS A 197 -14.82 -24.32 8.20
C LYS A 197 -13.33 -24.69 8.23
N GLU A 198 -12.46 -23.83 7.74
CA GLU A 198 -11.01 -24.04 7.75
C GLU A 198 -10.48 -24.31 9.17
N ILE A 199 -10.98 -23.54 10.16
CA ILE A 199 -10.55 -23.70 11.55
C ILE A 199 -11.08 -25.01 12.15
N PHE A 200 -12.31 -25.42 11.79
CA PHE A 200 -12.86 -26.71 12.21
C PHE A 200 -12.06 -27.88 11.64
N GLU A 201 -11.70 -27.85 10.35
CA GLU A 201 -10.88 -28.89 9.73
C GLU A 201 -9.46 -28.92 10.33
N LEU A 202 -8.89 -27.78 10.63
CA LEU A 202 -7.61 -27.67 11.33
C LEU A 202 -7.71 -28.26 12.75
N ALA A 203 -8.79 -27.97 13.48
CA ALA A 203 -9.03 -28.48 14.83
C ALA A 203 -9.14 -30.02 14.88
N LYS A 204 -9.70 -30.65 13.84
CA LYS A 204 -9.78 -32.13 13.70
C LYS A 204 -8.38 -32.76 13.61
N LYS A 205 -7.40 -32.07 13.03
CA LYS A 205 -6.01 -32.52 12.88
C LYS A 205 -5.16 -32.31 14.13
N VAL A 206 -5.64 -31.51 15.10
CA VAL A 206 -4.93 -31.23 16.35
C VAL A 206 -5.14 -32.40 17.33
N THR A 207 -4.09 -33.18 17.55
CA THR A 207 -4.11 -34.33 18.49
C THR A 207 -3.84 -33.95 19.94
N ASP A 208 -3.28 -32.76 20.19
CA ASP A 208 -3.06 -32.26 21.56
C ASP A 208 -4.38 -31.82 22.19
N LYS A 209 -4.80 -32.62 23.19
CA LYS A 209 -6.06 -32.40 23.91
C LYS A 209 -6.11 -31.13 24.74
N ASN A 210 -4.97 -30.44 24.92
CA ASN A 210 -4.90 -29.22 25.68
C ASN A 210 -5.16 -27.98 24.81
N ILE A 211 -5.22 -28.11 23.47
CA ILE A 211 -5.55 -27.00 22.57
C ILE A 211 -7.07 -26.92 22.36
N ARG A 212 -7.63 -25.78 22.68
CA ARG A 212 -9.06 -25.46 22.63
C ARG A 212 -9.36 -24.37 21.62
N PHE A 213 -10.35 -24.57 20.77
CA PHE A 213 -10.80 -23.60 19.78
C PHE A 213 -12.12 -22.98 20.23
N HIS A 214 -12.16 -21.67 20.33
CA HIS A 214 -13.32 -20.90 20.77
C HIS A 214 -13.86 -20.06 19.63
N PHE A 215 -15.14 -20.22 19.32
CA PHE A 215 -15.86 -19.48 18.30
C PHE A 215 -16.91 -18.60 18.97
N VAL A 216 -16.75 -17.29 18.82
CA VAL A 216 -17.67 -16.28 19.37
C VAL A 216 -18.33 -15.57 18.20
N GLY A 217 -19.63 -15.66 18.07
CA GLY A 217 -20.38 -15.01 17.01
C GLY A 217 -21.72 -15.67 16.73
N ASN A 218 -22.50 -14.97 15.95
CA ASN A 218 -23.87 -15.33 15.67
C ASN A 218 -23.97 -16.45 14.61
N GLN A 219 -24.92 -17.36 14.84
CA GLN A 219 -25.37 -18.41 13.92
C GLN A 219 -26.68 -17.96 13.28
N ALA A 220 -26.65 -16.94 12.45
CA ALA A 220 -27.84 -16.36 11.84
C ALA A 220 -28.56 -17.33 10.91
N VAL A 221 -29.91 -17.27 10.91
CA VAL A 221 -30.76 -18.20 10.16
C VAL A 221 -30.53 -18.15 8.66
N ASN A 222 -30.30 -16.97 8.12
CA ASN A 222 -29.98 -16.73 6.69
C ASN A 222 -28.62 -17.29 6.25
N PHE A 223 -27.77 -17.73 7.19
CA PHE A 223 -26.48 -18.39 6.90
C PHE A 223 -26.43 -19.83 7.41
N LYS A 224 -27.59 -20.46 7.63
CA LYS A 224 -27.72 -21.81 8.17
C LYS A 224 -26.89 -22.83 7.37
N GLU A 225 -26.83 -22.72 6.06
CA GLU A 225 -26.04 -23.59 5.19
C GLU A 225 -24.52 -23.51 5.47
N ALA A 226 -24.03 -22.39 5.99
CA ALA A 226 -22.62 -22.23 6.33
C ALA A 226 -22.26 -22.86 7.68
N TRP A 227 -23.14 -22.82 8.67
CA TRP A 227 -22.80 -23.22 10.03
C TRP A 227 -23.43 -24.56 10.48
N GLU A 228 -24.62 -24.93 9.99
CA GLU A 228 -25.28 -26.15 10.42
C GLU A 228 -24.44 -27.43 10.19
N PRO A 229 -23.77 -27.60 9.03
CA PRO A 229 -22.88 -28.73 8.82
C PRO A 229 -21.72 -28.79 9.81
N LEU A 230 -21.19 -27.65 10.20
CA LEU A 230 -20.10 -27.57 11.18
C LEU A 230 -20.53 -27.98 12.58
N MET A 231 -21.77 -27.65 12.94
CA MET A 231 -22.33 -28.06 14.25
C MET A 231 -22.59 -29.57 14.34
N LYS A 232 -22.98 -30.21 13.21
CA LYS A 232 -23.20 -31.67 13.15
C LYS A 232 -21.90 -32.46 13.32
N ASP A 233 -20.77 -31.91 12.88
CA ASP A 233 -19.44 -32.54 12.91
C ASP A 233 -18.43 -31.75 13.74
N CYS A 234 -18.91 -31.15 14.84
CA CYS A 234 -18.08 -30.27 15.67
C CYS A 234 -17.05 -31.09 16.47
N PRO A 235 -15.75 -30.85 16.31
CA PRO A 235 -14.72 -31.51 17.08
C PRO A 235 -14.84 -31.23 18.58
N SER A 236 -14.48 -32.22 19.42
CA SER A 236 -14.60 -32.12 20.89
C SER A 236 -13.70 -31.03 21.52
N ASN A 237 -12.72 -30.54 20.79
CA ASN A 237 -11.83 -29.42 21.18
C ASN A 237 -12.34 -28.06 20.69
N CYS A 238 -13.50 -28.00 20.03
CA CYS A 238 -14.16 -26.79 19.57
C CYS A 238 -15.32 -26.39 20.48
N PHE A 239 -15.39 -25.11 20.85
CA PHE A 239 -16.42 -24.53 21.73
C PHE A 239 -17.08 -23.36 21.01
N VAL A 240 -18.35 -23.48 20.68
CA VAL A 240 -19.16 -22.47 20.02
C VAL A 240 -20.01 -21.73 21.05
N TRP A 241 -19.76 -20.45 21.25
CA TRP A 241 -20.36 -19.64 22.33
C TRP A 241 -21.58 -18.83 21.89
N GLY A 242 -21.87 -18.80 20.59
CA GLY A 242 -22.89 -17.91 20.03
C GLY A 242 -22.51 -16.45 20.11
N GLU A 243 -23.52 -15.59 20.03
CA GLU A 243 -23.32 -14.14 20.18
C GLU A 243 -23.10 -13.77 21.66
N ARG A 244 -22.07 -12.94 21.91
CA ARG A 244 -21.66 -12.55 23.25
C ARG A 244 -21.52 -11.02 23.31
N ASN A 245 -21.97 -10.44 24.44
CA ASN A 245 -21.79 -9.02 24.75
C ASN A 245 -20.47 -8.71 25.50
N ASP A 246 -19.77 -9.75 25.92
CA ASP A 246 -18.49 -9.74 26.65
C ASP A 246 -17.33 -10.32 25.81
N ALA A 247 -17.34 -10.11 24.50
CA ALA A 247 -16.32 -10.62 23.57
C ALA A 247 -14.89 -10.18 23.96
N GLU A 248 -14.75 -9.06 24.64
CA GLU A 248 -13.47 -8.57 25.15
C GLU A 248 -12.79 -9.52 26.15
N LEU A 249 -13.56 -10.32 26.90
CA LEU A 249 -12.99 -11.32 27.80
C LEU A 249 -12.33 -12.45 27.01
N PHE A 250 -12.89 -12.83 25.87
CA PHE A 250 -12.31 -13.87 25.02
C PHE A 250 -10.98 -13.46 24.41
N TYR A 251 -10.85 -12.20 23.95
CA TYR A 251 -9.57 -11.69 23.46
C TYR A 251 -8.50 -11.68 24.56
N GLN A 252 -8.88 -11.33 25.80
CA GLN A 252 -7.96 -11.32 26.94
C GLN A 252 -7.61 -12.73 27.43
N ALA A 253 -8.48 -13.71 27.23
CA ALA A 253 -8.30 -15.09 27.67
C ALA A 253 -7.51 -15.98 26.69
N ALA A 254 -7.46 -15.63 25.41
CA ALA A 254 -6.89 -16.43 24.35
C ALA A 254 -5.36 -16.38 24.27
N ASP A 255 -4.75 -17.35 23.56
CA ASP A 255 -3.33 -17.41 23.23
C ASP A 255 -3.04 -16.92 21.81
N VAL A 256 -4.00 -17.10 20.92
CA VAL A 256 -3.90 -16.70 19.52
C VAL A 256 -5.29 -16.43 18.92
N PHE A 257 -5.38 -15.45 18.06
CA PHE A 257 -6.56 -15.17 17.26
C PHE A 257 -6.39 -15.76 15.86
N TYR A 258 -7.27 -16.66 15.43
CA TYR A 258 -7.22 -17.26 14.10
C TYR A 258 -8.34 -16.70 13.23
N PHE A 259 -7.94 -15.99 12.16
CA PHE A 259 -8.84 -15.26 11.26
C PHE A 259 -8.75 -15.79 9.83
N SER A 260 -9.66 -16.71 9.49
CA SER A 260 -9.71 -17.46 8.22
C SER A 260 -10.46 -16.76 7.09
N SER A 261 -10.97 -15.55 7.32
CA SER A 261 -11.86 -14.85 6.40
C SER A 261 -11.29 -14.73 4.98
N LEU A 262 -12.15 -14.98 3.98
CA LEU A 262 -11.83 -14.90 2.53
C LEU A 262 -12.11 -13.53 1.93
N LEU A 263 -12.91 -12.69 2.60
CA LEU A 263 -13.31 -11.37 2.13
C LEU A 263 -13.46 -10.41 3.30
N GLU A 264 -12.72 -9.32 3.26
CA GLU A 264 -12.75 -8.24 4.27
C GLU A 264 -12.35 -6.91 3.65
N LEU A 265 -12.91 -5.83 4.14
CA LEU A 265 -12.47 -4.47 3.82
C LEU A 265 -11.65 -3.85 4.95
N ASN A 266 -12.12 -4.00 6.18
CA ASN A 266 -11.49 -3.48 7.40
C ASN A 266 -11.89 -4.36 8.58
N PRO A 267 -11.15 -5.44 8.88
CA PRO A 267 -11.56 -6.43 9.88
C PRO A 267 -11.41 -5.89 11.30
N LEU A 268 -12.49 -5.40 11.87
CA LEU A 268 -12.55 -4.84 13.23
C LEU A 268 -12.02 -5.81 14.28
N VAL A 269 -12.44 -7.09 14.17
CA VAL A 269 -12.03 -8.17 15.09
C VAL A 269 -10.53 -8.43 15.12
N VAL A 270 -9.82 -8.18 14.01
CA VAL A 270 -8.36 -8.24 13.96
C VAL A 270 -7.75 -7.06 14.72
N LYS A 271 -8.27 -5.85 14.52
CA LYS A 271 -7.84 -4.66 15.27
C LYS A 271 -8.10 -4.84 16.77
N GLU A 272 -9.24 -5.40 17.14
CA GLU A 272 -9.57 -5.74 18.53
C GLU A 272 -8.56 -6.75 19.09
N ALA A 273 -8.31 -7.88 18.43
CA ALA A 273 -7.33 -8.85 18.87
C ALA A 273 -5.95 -8.24 19.12
N LEU A 274 -5.48 -7.41 18.16
CA LEU A 274 -4.20 -6.71 18.26
C LEU A 274 -4.18 -5.70 19.41
N SER A 275 -5.30 -5.03 19.73
CA SER A 275 -5.38 -4.11 20.85
C SER A 275 -5.19 -4.81 22.21
N TYR A 276 -5.56 -6.09 22.29
CA TYR A 276 -5.29 -6.94 23.44
C TYR A 276 -3.93 -7.64 23.40
N GLN A 277 -3.05 -7.25 22.46
CA GLN A 277 -1.72 -7.87 22.26
C GLN A 277 -1.79 -9.36 21.94
N LEU A 278 -2.90 -9.81 21.36
CA LEU A 278 -3.11 -11.21 21.00
C LEU A 278 -2.43 -11.48 19.64
N PRO A 279 -1.56 -12.50 19.53
CA PRO A 279 -1.03 -12.93 18.25
C PRO A 279 -2.15 -13.31 17.27
N VAL A 280 -2.01 -12.92 16.02
CA VAL A 280 -3.02 -13.12 14.98
C VAL A 280 -2.47 -13.98 13.85
N LEU A 281 -3.17 -15.08 13.57
CA LEU A 281 -3.03 -15.83 12.31
C LEU A 281 -4.14 -15.40 11.38
N MET A 282 -3.83 -14.79 10.24
CA MET A 282 -4.85 -14.28 9.33
C MET A 282 -4.50 -14.49 7.87
N ARG A 283 -5.51 -14.56 7.00
CA ARG A 283 -5.33 -14.64 5.56
C ARG A 283 -4.91 -13.27 5.02
N LYS A 284 -3.96 -13.27 4.08
CA LYS A 284 -3.53 -12.04 3.42
C LYS A 284 -4.48 -11.69 2.29
N LEU A 285 -5.28 -10.64 2.47
CA LEU A 285 -6.24 -10.17 1.45
C LEU A 285 -5.77 -8.86 0.83
N PRO A 286 -6.09 -8.61 -0.47
CA PRO A 286 -5.71 -7.39 -1.16
C PRO A 286 -6.19 -6.10 -0.50
N THR A 287 -7.32 -6.16 0.20
CA THR A 287 -7.99 -5.02 0.82
C THR A 287 -7.22 -4.38 1.97
N TYR A 288 -6.34 -5.15 2.62
CA TYR A 288 -5.48 -4.67 3.71
C TYR A 288 -4.01 -5.04 3.52
N LEU A 289 -3.60 -5.29 2.26
CA LEU A 289 -2.18 -5.43 1.90
C LEU A 289 -1.40 -4.23 2.46
N ASN A 290 -0.37 -4.52 3.22
CA ASN A 290 0.53 -3.58 3.92
C ASN A 290 0.01 -2.99 5.24
N SER A 291 -1.28 -3.11 5.61
CA SER A 291 -1.78 -2.59 6.88
C SER A 291 -1.24 -3.38 8.09
N TYR A 292 -0.95 -4.67 7.90
CA TYR A 292 -0.49 -5.56 8.96
C TYR A 292 0.90 -6.17 8.71
N ASP A 293 1.54 -5.88 7.58
CA ASP A 293 2.77 -6.56 7.13
C ASP A 293 3.96 -6.35 8.08
N ASN A 294 3.96 -5.27 8.84
CA ASN A 294 5.01 -4.95 9.81
C ASN A 294 4.57 -5.18 11.27
N ASN A 295 3.41 -5.78 11.50
CA ASN A 295 2.95 -6.04 12.86
C ASN A 295 3.55 -7.36 13.37
N PRO A 296 4.39 -7.36 14.42
CA PRO A 296 5.06 -8.56 14.91
C PRO A 296 4.11 -9.60 15.51
N LEU A 297 2.87 -9.21 15.78
CA LEU A 297 1.82 -10.10 16.27
C LEU A 297 1.05 -10.76 15.14
N VAL A 298 1.27 -10.39 13.87
CA VAL A 298 0.53 -10.93 12.73
C VAL A 298 1.41 -11.91 11.96
N GLU A 299 0.90 -13.11 11.74
CA GLU A 299 1.48 -14.11 10.85
C GLU A 299 0.41 -14.54 9.83
N TYR A 300 0.75 -14.53 8.54
CA TYR A 300 -0.22 -14.84 7.50
C TYR A 300 -0.36 -16.34 7.27
N ILE A 301 -1.60 -16.80 7.15
CA ILE A 301 -1.96 -18.15 6.68
C ILE A 301 -2.10 -18.18 5.15
N ASN A 302 -2.02 -19.37 4.59
CA ASN A 302 -2.17 -19.64 3.15
C ASN A 302 -3.12 -20.82 2.90
N GLU A 303 -3.14 -21.37 1.69
CA GLU A 303 -3.96 -22.52 1.33
C GLU A 303 -3.38 -23.87 1.86
N ASP A 304 -2.15 -23.90 2.34
CA ASP A 304 -1.51 -25.10 2.89
C ASP A 304 -1.86 -25.25 4.39
N GLU A 305 -2.80 -26.14 4.67
CA GLU A 305 -3.26 -26.41 6.03
C GLU A 305 -2.16 -26.94 6.96
N GLU A 306 -1.19 -27.73 6.45
CA GLU A 306 -0.08 -28.22 7.27
C GLU A 306 0.88 -27.09 7.64
N ALA A 307 1.13 -26.16 6.72
CA ALA A 307 1.92 -24.97 7.00
C ALA A 307 1.21 -24.10 8.04
N ASN A 308 -0.12 -23.93 7.93
CA ASN A 308 -0.92 -23.18 8.90
C ASN A 308 -0.90 -23.84 10.29
N LEU A 309 -0.98 -25.17 10.35
CA LEU A 309 -0.88 -25.92 11.60
C LEU A 309 0.50 -25.76 12.25
N LYS A 310 1.57 -25.79 11.47
CA LYS A 310 2.94 -25.54 11.96
C LYS A 310 3.09 -24.11 12.53
N LYS A 311 2.49 -23.11 11.88
CA LYS A 311 2.47 -21.73 12.37
C LYS A 311 1.71 -21.61 13.69
N LEU A 312 0.52 -22.23 13.76
CA LEU A 312 -0.27 -22.29 15.00
C LEU A 312 0.53 -22.90 16.15
N PHE A 313 1.12 -24.08 15.96
CA PHE A 313 1.95 -24.71 16.99
C PHE A 313 3.18 -23.90 17.37
N LYS A 314 3.80 -23.23 16.41
CA LYS A 314 4.95 -22.33 16.69
C LYS A 314 4.55 -21.20 17.62
N ILE A 315 3.37 -20.58 17.39
CA ILE A 315 2.85 -19.52 18.28
C ILE A 315 2.50 -20.09 19.65
N LEU A 316 1.77 -21.20 19.71
CA LEU A 316 1.33 -21.82 20.97
C LEU A 316 2.49 -22.39 21.79
N LYS A 317 3.58 -22.83 21.16
CA LYS A 317 4.81 -23.34 21.81
C LYS A 317 5.77 -22.25 22.22
N LYS A 318 5.66 -21.05 21.68
CA LYS A 318 6.40 -19.91 22.25
C LYS A 318 5.90 -19.80 23.68
N LYS A 319 6.74 -20.26 24.65
CA LYS A 319 6.58 -19.84 26.05
C LYS A 319 6.36 -18.35 26.00
N ASP A 320 5.35 -17.89 26.73
CA ASP A 320 5.08 -16.48 26.88
C ASP A 320 6.37 -15.76 27.26
N ILE A 321 7.10 -15.24 26.27
CA ILE A 321 8.22 -14.33 26.53
C ILE A 321 7.72 -13.16 27.39
N TYR A 322 6.42 -12.88 27.30
CA TYR A 322 5.74 -11.87 28.11
C TYR A 322 5.29 -12.38 29.50
N GLN A 323 5.02 -13.67 29.69
CA GLN A 323 4.68 -14.22 31.03
C GLN A 323 5.92 -14.59 31.85
N ASP A 324 7.01 -15.06 31.23
CA ASP A 324 8.28 -15.29 31.96
C ASP A 324 8.89 -13.98 32.50
N ILE A 325 8.55 -12.84 31.90
CA ILE A 325 8.91 -11.51 32.45
C ILE A 325 7.98 -11.12 33.62
N LEU A 326 6.73 -11.59 33.62
CA LEU A 326 5.70 -11.18 34.60
C LEU A 326 5.52 -12.12 35.80
N THR A 327 5.99 -13.37 35.75
CA THR A 327 5.61 -14.39 36.74
C THR A 327 6.76 -15.04 37.50
N ASN A 328 8.04 -14.61 37.32
CA ASN A 328 9.14 -15.13 38.10
C ASN A 328 9.50 -14.18 39.28
N PRO A 329 9.05 -14.46 40.54
CA PRO A 329 9.33 -13.59 41.67
C PRO A 329 10.81 -13.56 42.11
N ALA A 330 11.68 -14.42 41.52
CA ALA A 330 13.12 -14.47 41.81
C ALA A 330 13.92 -13.43 40.99
N ASN A 331 13.34 -12.77 39.99
CA ASN A 331 13.96 -11.69 39.26
C ASN A 331 13.32 -10.34 39.63
N VAL A 332 13.36 -9.96 40.88
CA VAL A 332 13.24 -8.56 41.31
C VAL A 332 14.59 -7.87 41.03
N LEU A 333 15.04 -7.95 39.79
CA LEU A 333 15.83 -6.92 39.15
C LEU A 333 14.83 -5.90 38.64
N GLU A 334 15.05 -4.63 38.90
CA GLU A 334 14.23 -3.50 38.42
C GLU A 334 13.71 -3.79 37.02
N LYS A 335 12.37 -3.83 36.83
CA LYS A 335 11.73 -3.99 35.51
C LYS A 335 12.23 -2.87 34.63
N LYS A 336 13.21 -3.15 33.77
CA LYS A 336 13.73 -2.18 32.80
C LYS A 336 12.80 -2.15 31.61
N ASP A 337 12.37 -0.95 31.24
CA ASP A 337 11.64 -0.74 30.02
C ASP A 337 12.48 -1.17 28.80
N ALA A 338 11.85 -1.77 27.78
CA ALA A 338 12.52 -2.26 26.58
C ALA A 338 12.43 -1.22 25.46
N PHE A 339 13.57 -0.95 24.82
CA PHE A 339 13.71 -0.01 23.73
C PHE A 339 13.95 -0.78 22.44
N LEU A 340 13.03 -0.65 21.48
CA LEU A 340 13.08 -1.32 20.18
C LEU A 340 13.26 -0.27 19.08
N VAL A 341 14.34 -0.41 18.31
CA VAL A 341 14.63 0.48 17.17
C VAL A 341 14.53 -0.31 15.88
N ASP A 342 13.89 0.27 14.88
CA ASP A 342 13.94 -0.20 13.50
C ASP A 342 14.06 0.96 12.51
N PHE A 343 14.37 0.61 11.24
CA PHE A 343 14.58 1.57 10.15
C PHE A 343 13.80 1.18 8.88
N ASN A 344 12.64 0.55 9.05
CA ASN A 344 11.84 0.04 7.93
C ASN A 344 10.98 1.12 7.26
N ASN A 345 10.71 2.24 7.93
CA ASN A 345 9.98 3.38 7.37
C ASN A 345 10.57 4.70 7.92
N GLY A 346 11.89 4.85 7.79
CA GLY A 346 12.68 5.82 8.54
C GLY A 346 13.06 5.27 9.90
N ALA A 347 13.69 6.07 10.74
CA ALA A 347 14.04 5.67 12.10
C ALA A 347 12.79 5.67 12.99
N GLU A 348 12.59 4.60 13.77
CA GLU A 348 11.51 4.49 14.74
C GLU A 348 12.03 3.91 16.05
N LEU A 349 11.64 4.50 17.17
CA LEU A 349 11.85 3.95 18.49
C LEU A 349 10.52 3.63 19.13
N THR A 350 10.32 2.38 19.50
CA THR A 350 9.21 1.91 20.33
C THR A 350 9.72 1.60 21.73
N ILE A 351 9.05 2.11 22.76
CA ILE A 351 9.36 1.83 24.16
C ILE A 351 8.26 0.93 24.73
N LEU A 352 8.64 -0.26 25.18
CA LEU A 352 7.73 -1.23 25.80
C LEU A 352 8.02 -1.32 27.28
N GLY A 353 6.99 -1.37 28.12
CA GLY A 353 7.16 -1.53 29.56
C GLY A 353 5.89 -1.23 30.34
N GLU A 354 5.97 -1.42 31.65
CA GLU A 354 4.89 -1.16 32.60
C GLU A 354 5.12 0.14 33.40
N SER A 355 6.25 0.82 33.18
CA SER A 355 6.54 2.03 33.90
C SER A 355 5.66 3.20 33.47
N THR A 356 5.35 4.09 34.38
CA THR A 356 4.65 5.37 34.09
C THR A 356 5.61 6.47 33.64
N LYS A 357 6.90 6.13 33.44
CA LYS A 357 7.95 7.06 33.05
C LYS A 357 7.64 7.66 31.69
N GLU A 358 7.94 8.91 31.54
CA GLU A 358 7.98 9.62 30.27
C GLU A 358 9.43 9.75 29.83
N TYR A 359 9.69 9.48 28.57
CA TYR A 359 11.01 9.49 27.96
C TYR A 359 11.10 10.57 26.90
N ASP A 360 12.16 11.38 27.00
CA ASP A 360 12.58 12.28 25.93
C ASP A 360 13.31 11.48 24.87
N VAL A 361 12.67 11.28 23.72
CA VAL A 361 13.24 10.58 22.56
C VAL A 361 13.80 11.58 21.58
N ARG A 362 15.03 11.39 21.14
CA ARG A 362 15.74 12.27 20.22
C ARG A 362 16.33 11.48 19.05
N PHE A 363 16.15 12.00 17.87
CA PHE A 363 16.68 11.45 16.62
C PHE A 363 17.67 12.44 16.03
N TYR A 364 18.89 11.98 15.82
CA TYR A 364 19.97 12.78 15.25
C TYR A 364 20.37 12.21 13.89
N ASP A 365 20.74 13.09 12.96
CA ASP A 365 21.48 12.79 11.74
C ASP A 365 22.92 13.24 11.99
N GLU A 366 23.83 12.30 12.23
CA GLU A 366 25.12 12.57 12.85
C GLU A 366 24.93 13.27 14.20
N ASP A 367 25.43 14.52 14.35
CA ASP A 367 25.28 15.32 15.57
C ASP A 367 24.14 16.34 15.51
N LYS A 368 23.43 16.42 14.39
CA LYS A 368 22.32 17.37 14.20
C LYS A 368 21.01 16.75 14.69
N LEU A 369 20.38 17.37 15.70
CA LEU A 369 19.03 17.00 16.13
C LEU A 369 18.04 17.23 14.98
N VAL A 370 17.33 16.17 14.56
CA VAL A 370 16.34 16.18 13.48
C VAL A 370 14.93 16.23 14.05
N TYR A 371 14.68 15.46 15.12
CA TYR A 371 13.37 15.35 15.72
C TYR A 371 13.48 14.96 17.20
N SER A 372 12.54 15.44 18.01
CA SER A 372 12.40 15.00 19.39
C SER A 372 10.92 14.96 19.80
N SER A 373 10.60 14.07 20.72
CA SER A 373 9.28 13.95 21.31
C SER A 373 9.35 13.32 22.69
N ALA A 374 8.42 13.65 23.56
CA ALA A 374 8.25 12.94 24.83
C ALA A 374 7.20 11.83 24.64
N ILE A 375 7.53 10.60 25.01
CA ILE A 375 6.63 9.45 24.95
C ILE A 375 6.68 8.61 26.22
N LYS A 376 5.57 7.97 26.56
CA LYS A 376 5.44 6.99 27.63
C LYS A 376 5.68 5.57 27.09
N CYS A 377 5.85 4.61 27.98
CA CYS A 377 5.88 3.19 27.60
C CYS A 377 4.66 2.78 26.78
N ASN A 378 4.85 1.79 25.93
CA ASN A 378 3.87 1.27 24.96
C ASN A 378 3.47 2.29 23.88
N ASN A 379 4.35 3.25 23.62
CA ASN A 379 4.25 4.20 22.52
C ASN A 379 5.52 4.16 21.66
N TRP A 380 5.42 4.79 20.50
CA TRP A 380 6.51 4.93 19.54
C TRP A 380 6.73 6.39 19.17
N SER A 381 7.92 6.67 18.70
CA SER A 381 8.32 7.98 18.16
C SER A 381 9.09 7.80 16.86
N ARG A 382 8.85 8.68 15.89
CA ARG A 382 9.46 8.63 14.57
C ARG A 382 9.51 10.01 13.93
N PRO A 383 10.65 10.43 13.36
CA PRO A 383 10.70 11.60 12.48
C PRO A 383 9.94 11.33 11.17
N SER A 384 9.54 12.39 10.49
CA SER A 384 8.86 12.29 9.19
C SER A 384 9.77 11.78 8.06
N ARG A 385 11.09 11.89 8.22
CA ARG A 385 12.09 11.46 7.23
C ARG A 385 12.12 9.94 7.08
N LYS A 386 11.93 9.43 5.86
CA LYS A 386 11.82 8.00 5.52
C LYS A 386 12.98 7.47 4.65
N TYR A 387 13.98 8.27 4.38
CA TYR A 387 15.18 7.88 3.65
C TYR A 387 16.40 7.85 4.57
N VAL A 388 17.54 7.39 4.03
CA VAL A 388 18.74 7.19 4.81
C VAL A 388 19.27 8.48 5.44
N ALA A 389 19.68 8.34 6.68
CA ALA A 389 20.51 9.28 7.43
C ALA A 389 21.42 8.48 8.35
N ASN A 390 22.49 9.10 8.85
CA ASN A 390 23.34 8.48 9.88
C ASN A 390 22.68 8.60 11.24
N TRP A 391 21.60 7.84 11.41
CA TRP A 391 20.75 7.94 12.58
C TRP A 391 21.47 7.56 13.88
N ARG A 392 21.38 8.44 14.87
CA ARG A 392 21.55 8.13 16.28
C ARG A 392 20.22 8.38 16.99
N VAL A 393 19.73 7.36 17.69
CA VAL A 393 18.44 7.40 18.41
C VAL A 393 18.74 7.29 19.89
N GLU A 394 18.26 8.25 20.67
CA GLU A 394 18.46 8.33 22.11
C GLU A 394 17.14 8.45 22.84
N ALA A 395 17.07 7.85 24.04
CA ALA A 395 15.98 8.11 24.97
C ALA A 395 16.57 8.47 26.34
N SER A 396 16.05 9.53 26.97
CA SER A 396 16.43 10.00 28.30
C SER A 396 15.21 10.07 29.20
N HIS A 397 15.42 9.83 30.50
CA HIS A 397 14.41 10.07 31.53
C HIS A 397 15.01 11.02 32.57
N LYS A 398 14.34 12.15 32.83
CA LYS A 398 14.83 13.20 33.75
C LYS A 398 16.29 13.59 33.46
N GLU A 399 16.59 13.85 32.18
CA GLU A 399 17.92 14.22 31.65
C GLU A 399 18.97 13.10 31.68
N GLU A 400 18.70 11.97 32.31
CA GLU A 400 19.58 10.82 32.28
C GLU A 400 19.40 10.00 31.02
N LEU A 401 20.48 9.76 30.25
CA LEU A 401 20.46 8.93 29.05
C LEU A 401 20.27 7.46 29.45
N VAL A 402 19.16 6.85 29.05
CA VAL A 402 18.82 5.45 29.39
C VAL A 402 18.94 4.51 28.18
N PHE A 403 18.94 5.05 26.96
CA PHE A 403 19.08 4.28 25.74
C PHE A 403 19.78 5.09 24.66
N SER A 404 20.70 4.45 23.92
CA SER A 404 21.30 5.01 22.71
C SER A 404 21.55 3.91 21.70
N HIS A 405 21.22 4.18 20.42
CA HIS A 405 21.45 3.28 19.29
C HIS A 405 21.99 4.07 18.09
N ASN A 406 23.14 3.62 17.58
CA ASN A 406 23.70 4.13 16.34
C ASN A 406 23.30 3.22 15.18
N PHE A 407 22.84 3.82 14.09
CA PHE A 407 22.51 3.12 12.86
C PHE A 407 23.78 2.51 12.24
N ASP A 408 23.79 1.20 12.07
CA ASP A 408 24.89 0.47 11.45
C ASP A 408 24.33 -0.68 10.61
N LEU A 409 24.66 -0.68 9.34
CA LEU A 409 24.15 -1.66 8.35
C LEU A 409 25.07 -2.86 8.18
N ARG A 410 26.28 -2.86 8.73
CA ARG A 410 27.27 -3.93 8.54
C ARG A 410 26.74 -5.27 9.03
N GLY A 411 26.64 -6.23 8.11
CA GLY A 411 26.09 -7.57 8.36
C GLY A 411 24.59 -7.62 8.65
N LYS A 412 23.89 -6.48 8.57
CA LYS A 412 22.43 -6.42 8.76
C LYS A 412 21.67 -6.74 7.49
N LYS A 413 20.50 -7.36 7.65
CA LYS A 413 19.60 -7.68 6.55
C LYS A 413 18.75 -6.46 6.19
N VAL A 414 18.81 -6.06 4.92
CA VAL A 414 18.18 -4.85 4.38
C VAL A 414 17.33 -5.18 3.20
N LYS A 415 16.11 -4.64 3.13
CA LYS A 415 15.23 -4.73 1.96
C LYS A 415 15.27 -3.46 1.15
N ILE A 416 15.52 -3.59 -0.16
CA ILE A 416 15.41 -2.47 -1.10
C ILE A 416 14.33 -2.78 -2.12
N THR A 417 13.32 -1.92 -2.21
CA THR A 417 12.20 -2.06 -3.14
C THR A 417 12.30 -1.00 -4.23
N LEU A 418 12.29 -1.43 -5.50
CA LEU A 418 12.14 -0.53 -6.63
C LEU A 418 10.65 -0.31 -6.87
N ASP A 419 10.13 0.87 -6.50
CA ASP A 419 8.70 1.22 -6.63
C ASP A 419 8.36 1.73 -8.02
N SER A 420 8.77 0.98 -9.04
CA SER A 420 8.46 1.24 -10.43
C SER A 420 8.38 -0.05 -11.24
N LYS A 421 7.47 -0.07 -12.22
CA LYS A 421 7.38 -1.12 -13.25
C LYS A 421 8.09 -0.71 -14.55
N SER A 422 8.60 0.51 -14.61
CA SER A 422 9.28 1.07 -15.77
C SER A 422 10.61 0.35 -16.02
N LEU A 423 10.87 0.08 -17.30
CA LEU A 423 12.15 -0.50 -17.73
C LEU A 423 13.33 0.43 -17.42
N GLY A 424 13.18 1.71 -17.71
CA GLY A 424 14.23 2.72 -17.50
C GLY A 424 14.60 2.87 -16.03
N ASP A 425 13.61 3.03 -15.15
CA ASP A 425 13.83 3.20 -13.70
C ASP A 425 14.54 1.97 -13.11
N THR A 426 14.09 0.77 -13.50
CA THR A 426 14.68 -0.49 -13.03
C THR A 426 16.15 -0.60 -13.43
N LEU A 427 16.50 -0.26 -14.67
CA LEU A 427 17.88 -0.29 -15.18
C LEU A 427 18.74 0.77 -14.51
N ALA A 428 18.20 1.99 -14.33
CA ALA A 428 18.92 3.12 -13.75
C ALA A 428 19.27 2.92 -12.27
N TRP A 429 18.37 2.28 -11.49
CA TRP A 429 18.51 2.17 -10.04
C TRP A 429 19.25 0.92 -9.58
N MET A 430 19.22 -0.17 -10.34
CA MET A 430 19.83 -1.44 -9.94
C MET A 430 21.33 -1.37 -9.62
N PRO A 431 22.17 -0.66 -10.40
CA PRO A 431 23.60 -0.54 -10.08
C PRO A 431 23.87 0.14 -8.75
N GLN A 432 23.00 1.09 -8.35
CA GLN A 432 23.14 1.83 -7.10
C GLN A 432 22.88 0.92 -5.89
N ILE A 433 22.04 -0.09 -6.04
CA ILE A 433 21.80 -1.10 -5.01
C ILE A 433 23.06 -1.94 -4.74
N GLU A 434 23.73 -2.37 -5.79
CA GLU A 434 25.01 -3.10 -5.64
C GLU A 434 26.11 -2.21 -5.05
N LYS A 435 26.17 -0.94 -5.43
CA LYS A 435 27.08 0.03 -4.82
C LYS A 435 26.77 0.20 -3.33
N PHE A 436 25.51 0.36 -2.97
CA PHE A 436 25.05 0.45 -1.59
C PHE A 436 25.45 -0.80 -0.79
N ARG A 437 25.20 -2.01 -1.33
CA ARG A 437 25.60 -3.26 -0.68
C ARG A 437 27.09 -3.29 -0.35
N LYS A 438 27.92 -2.91 -1.31
CA LYS A 438 29.40 -2.90 -1.15
C LYS A 438 29.87 -1.86 -0.14
N THR A 439 29.30 -0.68 -0.15
CA THR A 439 29.73 0.44 0.72
C THR A 439 29.22 0.30 2.13
N SER A 440 27.98 -0.20 2.32
CA SER A 440 27.36 -0.36 3.64
C SER A 440 27.73 -1.66 4.35
N GLY A 441 28.18 -2.69 3.62
CA GLY A 441 28.40 -4.04 4.15
C GLY A 441 27.10 -4.76 4.54
N ALA A 442 25.95 -4.30 4.07
CA ALA A 442 24.64 -4.92 4.34
C ALA A 442 24.43 -6.20 3.51
N GLN A 443 23.61 -7.11 4.04
CA GLN A 443 23.02 -8.21 3.29
C GLN A 443 21.74 -7.69 2.61
N VAL A 444 21.74 -7.58 1.28
CA VAL A 444 20.67 -6.92 0.54
C VAL A 444 19.72 -7.90 -0.10
N ASP A 445 18.45 -7.81 0.26
CA ASP A 445 17.33 -8.42 -0.43
C ASP A 445 16.66 -7.35 -1.30
N CYS A 446 16.51 -7.61 -2.61
CA CYS A 446 15.97 -6.65 -3.57
C CYS A 446 14.65 -7.10 -4.17
N LEU A 447 13.64 -6.25 -4.09
CA LEU A 447 12.35 -6.43 -4.76
C LEU A 447 12.25 -5.48 -5.96
N TYR A 448 12.03 -6.04 -7.15
CA TYR A 448 11.69 -5.27 -8.36
C TYR A 448 10.57 -5.96 -9.13
N PHE A 449 9.81 -5.19 -9.93
CA PHE A 449 8.58 -5.67 -10.57
C PHE A 449 8.75 -6.10 -12.02
N ASN A 450 9.74 -5.55 -12.75
CA ASN A 450 9.95 -5.90 -14.16
C ASN A 450 10.73 -7.22 -14.29
N LYS A 451 10.04 -8.34 -14.20
CA LYS A 451 10.63 -9.69 -14.23
C LYS A 451 11.18 -10.13 -15.59
N SER A 452 10.94 -9.36 -16.65
CA SER A 452 11.59 -9.58 -17.95
C SER A 452 13.08 -9.23 -17.94
N LEU A 453 13.52 -8.39 -17.01
CA LEU A 453 14.94 -8.14 -16.75
C LEU A 453 15.50 -9.20 -15.81
N LYS A 454 16.70 -9.69 -16.14
CA LYS A 454 17.47 -10.59 -15.28
C LYS A 454 18.83 -9.94 -15.01
N PHE A 455 19.20 -9.82 -13.74
CA PHE A 455 20.42 -9.16 -13.32
C PHE A 455 21.47 -10.15 -12.82
N ASP A 456 22.75 -9.90 -13.14
CA ASP A 456 23.89 -10.68 -12.69
C ASP A 456 24.56 -10.01 -11.48
N TYR A 457 23.89 -10.12 -10.34
CA TYR A 457 24.39 -9.68 -9.03
C TYR A 457 24.22 -10.84 -8.03
N PRO A 458 25.17 -11.79 -7.99
CA PRO A 458 25.00 -13.01 -7.18
C PRO A 458 24.90 -12.77 -5.69
N GLU A 459 25.41 -11.65 -5.20
CA GLU A 459 25.37 -11.27 -3.77
C GLU A 459 24.08 -10.51 -3.38
N ILE A 460 23.22 -10.22 -4.32
CA ILE A 460 21.90 -9.63 -4.05
C ILE A 460 20.85 -10.73 -4.17
N LYS A 461 20.10 -10.96 -3.09
CA LYS A 461 18.97 -11.88 -3.12
C LYS A 461 17.75 -11.20 -3.70
N PHE A 462 17.27 -11.65 -4.85
CA PHE A 462 16.03 -11.16 -5.44
C PHE A 462 14.82 -11.85 -4.81
N VAL A 463 13.92 -11.06 -4.22
CA VAL A 463 12.81 -11.53 -3.41
C VAL A 463 11.45 -11.20 -4.00
N SER A 464 10.43 -11.89 -3.53
CA SER A 464 9.02 -11.61 -3.81
C SER A 464 8.46 -10.57 -2.82
N PRO A 465 7.34 -9.92 -3.10
CA PRO A 465 6.72 -8.95 -2.18
C PRO A 465 6.49 -9.51 -0.77
N ASN A 466 6.23 -10.81 -0.67
CA ASN A 466 5.83 -11.51 0.55
C ASN A 466 6.87 -12.54 0.98
N ASP A 467 8.11 -12.13 1.15
CA ASP A 467 9.21 -13.03 1.53
C ASP A 467 9.18 -13.48 3.01
N GLY A 468 8.34 -12.87 3.84
CA GLY A 468 8.16 -13.22 5.26
C GLY A 468 9.36 -12.89 6.16
N GLU A 469 10.36 -12.21 5.65
CA GLU A 469 11.62 -11.93 6.34
C GLU A 469 11.52 -10.65 7.19
N LYS A 470 12.31 -10.60 8.27
CA LYS A 470 12.48 -9.40 9.08
C LYS A 470 13.74 -8.66 8.65
N TYR A 471 13.61 -7.37 8.45
CA TYR A 471 14.70 -6.50 8.03
C TYR A 471 15.03 -5.48 9.12
N TYR A 472 16.31 -5.20 9.27
CA TYR A 472 16.80 -4.12 10.14
C TYR A 472 16.45 -2.75 9.56
N ALA A 473 16.54 -2.62 8.23
CA ALA A 473 16.17 -1.42 7.49
C ALA A 473 15.49 -1.77 6.16
N SER A 474 14.63 -0.89 5.68
CA SER A 474 14.01 -1.01 4.37
C SER A 474 14.04 0.33 3.64
N TYR A 475 14.35 0.27 2.34
CA TYR A 475 14.39 1.43 1.46
C TYR A 475 13.43 1.25 0.30
N LYS A 476 12.80 2.34 -0.10
CA LYS A 476 11.89 2.35 -1.24
C LYS A 476 12.40 3.35 -2.27
N LEU A 477 12.97 2.84 -3.36
CA LEU A 477 13.42 3.66 -4.47
C LEU A 477 12.23 4.00 -5.36
N GLY A 478 11.99 5.28 -5.57
CA GLY A 478 10.83 5.75 -6.32
C GLY A 478 10.95 7.21 -6.72
N TYR A 479 10.00 7.62 -7.55
CA TYR A 479 9.84 9.01 -7.92
C TYR A 479 8.91 9.70 -6.93
N TYR A 480 9.45 10.63 -6.16
CA TYR A 480 8.70 11.41 -5.16
C TYR A 480 8.65 12.87 -5.56
N SER A 481 7.43 13.39 -5.69
CA SER A 481 7.17 14.79 -6.05
C SER A 481 6.13 15.41 -5.12
N GLY A 482 5.98 16.74 -5.17
CA GLY A 482 5.00 17.47 -4.38
C GLY A 482 5.44 17.76 -2.95
N LYS A 483 4.47 18.06 -2.06
CA LYS A 483 4.75 18.56 -0.70
C LYS A 483 5.44 17.54 0.20
N ASP A 484 5.17 16.24 0.01
CA ASP A 484 5.71 15.18 0.86
C ASP A 484 7.06 14.63 0.39
N ARG A 485 7.61 15.17 -0.68
CA ARG A 485 8.91 14.76 -1.23
C ARG A 485 10.01 14.71 -0.18
N PHE A 486 10.09 15.73 0.67
CA PHE A 486 11.11 15.85 1.71
C PHE A 486 11.16 14.69 2.71
N HIS A 487 10.08 13.93 2.82
CA HIS A 487 10.06 12.74 3.67
C HIS A 487 10.74 11.53 3.01
N HIS A 488 10.85 11.52 1.69
CA HIS A 488 11.27 10.34 0.93
C HIS A 488 12.62 10.48 0.24
N THR A 489 13.06 11.69 -0.09
CA THR A 489 14.34 11.93 -0.78
C THR A 489 14.89 13.31 -0.42
N PRO A 490 16.22 13.46 -0.27
CA PRO A 490 16.85 14.77 -0.07
C PRO A 490 16.79 15.64 -1.33
N SER A 491 16.78 15.00 -2.51
CA SER A 491 16.90 15.69 -3.80
C SER A 491 15.53 15.85 -4.48
N ASP A 492 15.40 16.92 -5.27
CA ASP A 492 14.30 17.02 -6.21
C ASP A 492 14.61 16.13 -7.44
N PRO A 493 13.75 15.17 -7.80
CA PRO A 493 13.97 14.29 -8.95
C PRO A 493 14.06 15.03 -10.29
N ARG A 494 13.69 16.31 -10.31
CA ARG A 494 13.79 17.17 -11.50
C ARG A 494 15.14 17.90 -11.61
N ASP A 495 15.94 17.88 -10.53
CA ASP A 495 17.28 18.51 -10.46
C ASP A 495 18.41 17.51 -10.67
N VAL A 496 18.13 16.21 -10.61
CA VAL A 496 19.15 15.16 -10.58
C VAL A 496 18.93 14.12 -11.67
N PRO A 497 19.99 13.43 -12.12
CA PRO A 497 19.85 12.27 -13.00
C PRO A 497 18.98 11.17 -12.39
N LEU A 498 18.30 10.39 -13.24
CA LEU A 498 17.45 9.28 -12.78
C LEU A 498 18.24 8.27 -11.92
N CYS A 499 19.48 7.96 -12.28
CA CYS A 499 20.34 7.09 -11.48
C CYS A 499 20.66 7.68 -10.09
N LYS A 500 20.88 9.00 -10.02
CA LYS A 500 21.22 9.70 -8.76
C LYS A 500 20.08 9.69 -7.74
N MET A 501 18.83 9.65 -8.19
CA MET A 501 17.69 9.54 -7.28
C MET A 501 17.82 8.33 -6.34
N ALA A 502 18.27 7.18 -6.85
CA ALA A 502 18.50 6.01 -6.03
C ALA A 502 19.66 6.20 -5.04
N SER A 503 20.77 6.76 -5.50
CA SER A 503 21.93 7.05 -4.64
C SER A 503 21.55 7.98 -3.48
N ASP A 504 20.78 9.03 -3.77
CA ASP A 504 20.35 10.01 -2.76
C ASP A 504 19.43 9.37 -1.69
N ILE A 505 18.52 8.48 -2.10
CA ILE A 505 17.66 7.76 -1.17
C ILE A 505 18.48 6.76 -0.33
N LEU A 506 19.47 6.11 -0.93
CA LEU A 506 20.33 5.13 -0.28
C LEU A 506 21.48 5.78 0.53
N GLY A 507 21.67 7.08 0.44
CA GLY A 507 22.73 7.82 1.15
C GLY A 507 24.15 7.43 0.70
N ILE A 508 24.35 7.19 -0.59
CA ILE A 508 25.64 6.83 -1.18
C ILE A 508 26.07 7.85 -2.23
N ASP A 509 27.36 7.96 -2.46
CA ASP A 509 27.90 8.79 -3.52
C ASP A 509 27.41 8.33 -4.89
N TYR A 510 26.96 9.27 -5.70
CA TYR A 510 26.49 9.01 -7.05
C TYR A 510 27.64 8.71 -8.01
N GLU A 511 27.42 7.70 -8.83
CA GLU A 511 28.25 7.40 -10.00
C GLU A 511 27.34 6.74 -11.04
N GLU A 512 27.39 7.24 -12.30
CA GLU A 512 26.69 6.58 -13.38
C GLU A 512 27.36 5.23 -13.68
N THR A 513 26.65 4.16 -13.45
CA THR A 513 27.14 2.80 -13.60
C THR A 513 26.16 1.96 -14.41
N ILE A 514 26.65 1.30 -15.47
CA ILE A 514 25.87 0.39 -16.30
C ILE A 514 25.50 -0.86 -15.51
N PRO A 515 24.21 -1.31 -15.53
CA PRO A 515 23.79 -2.52 -14.84
C PRO A 515 24.37 -3.79 -15.47
N LYS A 516 24.64 -4.79 -14.64
CA LYS A 516 25.01 -6.13 -15.12
C LYS A 516 23.76 -6.93 -15.42
N LEU A 517 23.53 -7.23 -16.68
CA LEU A 517 22.40 -8.05 -17.14
C LEU A 517 22.85 -9.49 -17.43
N VAL A 518 21.99 -10.45 -17.13
CA VAL A 518 22.10 -11.80 -17.69
C VAL A 518 21.64 -11.72 -19.14
N LEU A 519 22.58 -11.90 -20.04
CA LEU A 519 22.31 -11.76 -21.48
C LEU A 519 21.78 -13.09 -22.05
N PRO A 520 20.83 -13.05 -23.00
CA PRO A 520 20.36 -14.25 -23.68
C PRO A 520 21.47 -14.85 -24.53
N THR A 521 21.57 -16.19 -24.57
CA THR A 521 22.46 -16.95 -25.46
C THR A 521 21.84 -17.00 -26.84
N SER A 522 21.86 -15.92 -27.57
CA SER A 522 21.24 -15.86 -28.90
C SER A 522 22.22 -15.39 -29.95
N GLU A 523 22.17 -16.06 -31.10
CA GLU A 523 22.96 -15.69 -32.27
C GLU A 523 22.36 -14.43 -32.95
N ARG A 524 23.21 -13.71 -33.66
CA ARG A 524 22.82 -12.57 -34.48
C ARG A 524 21.79 -12.98 -35.55
N LYS A 525 20.57 -12.45 -35.45
CA LYS A 525 19.46 -12.78 -36.36
C LYS A 525 19.43 -11.90 -37.62
N ILE A 526 20.02 -10.71 -37.59
CA ILE A 526 19.97 -9.74 -38.70
C ILE A 526 21.34 -9.69 -39.36
N LYS A 527 21.37 -9.96 -40.70
CA LYS A 527 22.56 -9.91 -41.51
C LYS A 527 22.93 -8.47 -41.86
N GLY A 528 24.24 -8.21 -42.06
CA GLY A 528 24.76 -6.90 -42.46
C GLY A 528 24.82 -5.87 -41.30
N LYS A 529 25.24 -4.65 -41.62
CA LYS A 529 25.26 -3.54 -40.65
C LYS A 529 23.86 -2.98 -40.45
N TYR A 530 23.43 -2.80 -39.20
CA TYR A 530 22.12 -2.28 -38.90
C TYR A 530 22.11 -1.36 -37.66
N VAL A 531 21.13 -0.46 -37.64
CA VAL A 531 20.89 0.50 -36.54
C VAL A 531 19.48 0.24 -36.00
N CYS A 532 19.39 -0.02 -34.70
CA CYS A 532 18.08 -0.09 -34.03
C CYS A 532 17.54 1.30 -33.73
N PHE A 533 16.23 1.48 -33.90
CA PHE A 533 15.62 2.74 -33.52
C PHE A 533 14.21 2.57 -32.94
N THR A 534 13.76 3.58 -32.19
CA THR A 534 12.37 3.72 -31.69
C THR A 534 11.86 5.14 -31.82
N THR A 535 10.61 5.25 -32.18
CA THR A 535 9.90 6.54 -32.37
C THR A 535 8.80 6.76 -31.34
N ALA A 536 8.55 5.76 -30.47
CA ALA A 536 7.49 5.77 -29.48
C ALA A 536 7.97 6.16 -28.09
N SER A 537 7.11 6.80 -27.33
CA SER A 537 7.30 7.09 -25.91
C SER A 537 5.94 7.19 -25.20
N THR A 538 5.96 7.26 -23.86
CA THR A 538 4.77 7.26 -22.99
C THR A 538 4.05 8.60 -22.90
N ALA A 539 4.56 9.66 -23.50
CA ALA A 539 3.95 10.98 -23.50
C ALA A 539 4.28 11.75 -24.78
N GLY A 540 3.35 12.55 -25.28
CA GLY A 540 3.49 13.37 -26.47
C GLY A 540 4.68 14.35 -26.43
N CYS A 541 4.96 14.91 -25.24
CA CYS A 541 6.11 15.82 -25.02
C CYS A 541 7.49 15.16 -25.20
N LYS A 542 7.56 13.83 -25.18
CA LYS A 542 8.80 13.08 -25.42
C LYS A 542 8.99 12.66 -26.86
N LEU A 543 7.97 12.79 -27.71
CA LEU A 543 8.07 12.42 -29.12
C LEU A 543 8.86 13.45 -29.91
N TRP A 544 9.54 13.00 -30.95
CA TRP A 544 10.11 13.89 -31.93
C TRP A 544 9.03 14.30 -32.95
N GLN A 545 8.50 15.50 -32.78
CA GLN A 545 7.27 16.01 -33.44
C GLN A 545 7.52 16.68 -34.80
N ARG A 546 8.77 16.68 -35.32
CA ARG A 546 9.14 17.27 -36.61
C ARG A 546 8.57 16.41 -37.75
N PRO A 547 7.82 16.99 -38.69
CA PRO A 547 7.22 16.25 -39.80
C PRO A 547 8.29 15.55 -40.67
N ASN A 548 8.04 14.30 -41.06
CA ASN A 548 8.93 13.46 -41.89
C ASN A 548 10.34 13.20 -41.35
N ALA A 549 10.71 13.74 -40.22
CA ALA A 549 12.07 13.66 -39.69
C ALA A 549 12.57 12.21 -39.53
N TRP A 550 11.74 11.33 -39.01
CA TRP A 550 12.09 9.92 -38.89
C TRP A 550 12.34 9.24 -40.23
N GLN A 551 11.51 9.51 -41.25
CA GLN A 551 11.74 8.94 -42.59
C GLN A 551 13.04 9.51 -43.20
N ASN A 552 13.31 10.79 -43.03
CA ASN A 552 14.54 11.42 -43.51
C ASN A 552 15.79 10.81 -42.86
N VAL A 553 15.76 10.53 -41.55
CA VAL A 553 16.85 9.83 -40.83
C VAL A 553 17.00 8.38 -41.32
N ILE A 554 15.91 7.68 -41.56
CA ILE A 554 15.90 6.33 -42.12
C ILE A 554 16.56 6.31 -43.50
N ASP A 555 16.20 7.23 -44.38
CA ASP A 555 16.77 7.32 -45.73
C ASP A 555 18.28 7.70 -45.66
N TYR A 556 18.65 8.55 -44.71
CA TYR A 556 20.07 8.88 -44.45
C TYR A 556 20.89 7.66 -44.01
N LEU A 557 20.36 6.84 -43.06
CA LEU A 557 20.99 5.60 -42.60
C LEU A 557 21.17 4.61 -43.76
N ASN A 558 20.16 4.43 -44.60
CA ASN A 558 20.22 3.59 -45.79
C ASN A 558 21.29 4.09 -46.76
N SER A 559 21.44 5.41 -46.99
CA SER A 559 22.49 5.98 -47.84
C SER A 559 23.92 5.74 -47.32
N LYS A 560 24.05 5.52 -45.99
CA LYS A 560 25.33 5.16 -45.33
C LYS A 560 25.55 3.64 -45.26
N GLY A 561 24.67 2.84 -45.85
CA GLY A 561 24.78 1.38 -45.88
C GLY A 561 24.33 0.65 -44.62
N PHE A 562 23.54 1.30 -43.78
CA PHE A 562 22.93 0.68 -42.60
C PHE A 562 21.48 0.30 -42.86
N MET A 563 21.06 -0.86 -42.42
CA MET A 563 19.64 -1.26 -42.36
C MET A 563 18.99 -0.67 -41.11
N PRO A 564 18.03 0.26 -41.22
CA PRO A 564 17.27 0.72 -40.05
C PRO A 564 16.31 -0.36 -39.56
N VAL A 565 16.31 -0.66 -38.26
CA VAL A 565 15.50 -1.69 -37.62
C VAL A 565 14.61 -1.06 -36.54
N LEU A 566 13.29 -1.09 -36.75
CA LEU A 566 12.32 -0.58 -35.77
C LEU A 566 12.03 -1.64 -34.72
N ILE A 567 12.29 -1.36 -33.44
CA ILE A 567 12.21 -2.34 -32.33
C ILE A 567 11.22 -1.98 -31.22
N GLN A 568 10.30 -1.06 -31.43
CA GLN A 568 9.29 -0.65 -30.44
C GLN A 568 8.09 -1.61 -30.36
N LYS A 569 7.22 -1.41 -29.36
CA LYS A 569 5.98 -2.16 -29.24
C LYS A 569 4.91 -1.70 -30.24
N GLU A 570 4.77 -0.42 -30.41
CA GLU A 570 3.80 0.23 -31.27
C GLU A 570 4.17 0.02 -32.75
N SER A 571 3.19 -0.38 -33.57
CA SER A 571 3.38 -0.52 -34.99
C SER A 571 3.42 0.86 -35.67
N TRP A 572 4.39 1.01 -36.60
CA TRP A 572 4.48 2.22 -37.40
C TRP A 572 4.97 1.86 -38.82
N SER A 573 4.49 2.59 -39.82
CA SER A 573 4.81 2.31 -41.21
C SER A 573 5.84 3.32 -41.74
N PHE A 574 7.08 2.87 -41.89
CA PHE A 574 8.14 3.59 -42.60
C PHE A 574 8.58 2.81 -43.84
N LYS A 575 9.14 3.52 -44.82
CA LYS A 575 9.73 2.89 -46.01
C LYS A 575 11.18 2.48 -45.72
N ASN A 576 11.65 1.43 -46.39
CA ASN A 576 13.06 0.98 -46.39
C ASN A 576 13.59 0.66 -44.97
N ILE A 577 12.81 -0.05 -44.16
CA ILE A 577 13.20 -0.52 -42.83
C ILE A 577 13.01 -2.02 -42.68
N LEU A 578 13.69 -2.62 -41.71
CA LEU A 578 13.28 -3.89 -41.14
C LEU A 578 12.35 -3.62 -39.97
N ASN A 579 11.06 -3.89 -40.13
CA ASN A 579 10.06 -3.67 -39.07
C ASN A 579 9.99 -4.89 -38.14
N LYS A 580 10.44 -4.73 -36.90
CA LYS A 580 10.34 -5.72 -35.80
C LYS A 580 9.46 -5.19 -34.67
N SER A 581 8.58 -4.23 -34.94
CA SER A 581 7.62 -3.73 -33.95
C SER A 581 6.65 -4.83 -33.52
N GLY A 582 6.03 -4.66 -32.33
CA GLY A 582 5.08 -5.59 -31.76
C GLY A 582 5.40 -5.97 -30.32
N ASP A 583 4.53 -6.81 -29.75
CA ASP A 583 4.69 -7.35 -28.39
C ASP A 583 5.60 -8.61 -28.44
N VAL A 584 6.90 -8.40 -28.43
CA VAL A 584 7.91 -9.47 -28.48
C VAL A 584 8.66 -9.55 -27.13
N PRO A 585 9.18 -10.75 -26.77
CA PRO A 585 9.96 -10.93 -25.55
C PRO A 585 11.13 -9.94 -25.46
N LEU A 586 11.44 -9.48 -24.26
CA LEU A 586 12.54 -8.54 -24.03
C LEU A 586 13.89 -9.13 -24.44
N ASP A 587 14.08 -10.44 -24.30
CA ASP A 587 15.30 -11.15 -24.74
C ASP A 587 15.57 -11.00 -26.24
N ASP A 588 14.52 -10.91 -27.08
CA ASP A 588 14.67 -10.64 -28.51
C ASP A 588 15.11 -9.19 -28.76
N ARG A 589 14.59 -8.22 -27.98
CA ARG A 589 15.02 -6.82 -28.03
C ARG A 589 16.48 -6.67 -27.59
N ILE A 590 16.87 -7.37 -26.51
CA ILE A 590 18.26 -7.43 -26.04
C ILE A 590 19.15 -7.97 -27.16
N THR A 591 18.76 -9.06 -27.82
CA THR A 591 19.51 -9.63 -28.94
C THR A 591 19.66 -8.67 -30.11
N ASP A 592 18.58 -8.00 -30.51
CA ASP A 592 18.62 -7.02 -31.58
C ASP A 592 19.56 -5.85 -31.25
N LEU A 593 19.54 -5.37 -30.01
CA LEU A 593 20.39 -4.28 -29.54
C LEU A 593 21.86 -4.71 -29.37
N LEU A 594 22.13 -5.92 -28.90
CA LEU A 594 23.51 -6.42 -28.72
C LEU A 594 24.31 -6.40 -30.02
N HIS A 595 23.66 -6.67 -31.13
CA HIS A 595 24.33 -6.83 -32.43
C HIS A 595 24.14 -5.60 -33.35
N CYS A 596 23.42 -4.55 -32.95
CA CYS A 596 23.32 -3.32 -33.73
C CYS A 596 24.61 -2.49 -33.61
N GLU A 597 24.89 -1.63 -34.57
CA GLU A 597 26.03 -0.74 -34.54
C GLU A 597 25.84 0.36 -33.49
N PHE A 598 24.67 0.97 -33.48
CA PHE A 598 24.24 1.95 -32.48
C PHE A 598 22.71 1.99 -32.42
N PHE A 599 22.17 2.75 -31.47
CA PHE A 599 20.75 2.95 -31.28
C PHE A 599 20.35 4.42 -31.41
N ILE A 600 19.19 4.69 -32.01
CA ILE A 600 18.57 6.03 -32.06
C ILE A 600 17.20 5.98 -31.38
N GLY A 601 16.95 6.86 -30.42
CA GLY A 601 15.66 6.84 -29.72
C GLY A 601 15.34 8.14 -28.96
N LEU A 602 14.29 8.03 -28.18
CA LEU A 602 13.72 9.07 -27.35
C LEU A 602 13.99 8.76 -25.86
N GLY A 603 13.66 9.66 -24.95
CA GLY A 603 13.71 9.42 -23.52
C GLY A 603 12.70 8.32 -23.09
N SER A 604 13.04 7.06 -23.35
CA SER A 604 12.17 5.89 -23.17
C SER A 604 12.93 4.67 -22.64
N GLY A 605 12.19 3.61 -22.25
CA GLY A 605 12.79 2.38 -21.70
C GLY A 605 13.78 1.68 -22.62
N LEU A 606 13.59 1.72 -23.97
CA LEU A 606 14.52 1.09 -24.91
C LEU A 606 15.84 1.86 -25.03
N SER A 607 15.85 3.16 -24.83
CA SER A 607 17.09 3.95 -24.76
C SER A 607 17.91 3.59 -23.51
N TRP A 608 17.22 3.39 -22.37
CA TRP A 608 17.84 2.88 -21.15
C TRP A 608 18.35 1.46 -21.31
N LEU A 609 17.66 0.61 -22.08
CA LEU A 609 18.12 -0.74 -22.39
C LEU A 609 19.37 -0.70 -23.28
N SER A 610 19.42 0.18 -24.28
CA SER A 610 20.60 0.40 -25.12
C SER A 610 21.81 0.81 -24.28
N TRP A 611 21.63 1.78 -23.36
CA TRP A 611 22.66 2.18 -22.41
C TRP A 611 23.10 1.00 -21.51
N ALA A 612 22.15 0.25 -20.97
CA ALA A 612 22.43 -0.92 -20.13
C ALA A 612 23.22 -2.03 -20.85
N LEU A 613 23.11 -2.09 -22.17
CA LEU A 613 23.87 -2.99 -23.03
C LEU A 613 25.19 -2.36 -23.52
N ASN A 614 25.58 -1.21 -22.98
CA ASN A 614 26.80 -0.46 -23.34
C ASN A 614 26.86 -0.07 -24.81
N LYS A 615 25.70 0.19 -25.44
CA LYS A 615 25.61 0.59 -26.85
C LYS A 615 25.70 2.11 -27.01
N LYS A 616 26.38 2.57 -28.06
CA LYS A 616 26.31 3.98 -28.45
C LYS A 616 24.88 4.35 -28.78
N THR A 617 24.39 5.42 -28.16
CA THR A 617 23.00 5.84 -28.24
C THR A 617 22.91 7.30 -28.68
N ILE A 618 22.14 7.57 -29.73
CA ILE A 618 21.69 8.92 -30.07
C ILE A 618 20.30 9.10 -29.43
N LEU A 619 20.18 10.05 -28.49
CA LEU A 619 18.97 10.29 -27.75
C LEU A 619 18.40 11.67 -28.08
N ILE A 620 17.24 11.68 -28.76
CA ILE A 620 16.55 12.90 -29.22
C ILE A 620 15.54 13.31 -28.15
N SER A 621 15.71 14.47 -27.52
CA SER A 621 14.72 14.97 -26.55
C SER A 621 14.92 16.45 -26.25
N GLY A 622 13.88 17.25 -26.42
CA GLY A 622 13.79 18.61 -25.92
C GLY A 622 13.02 18.76 -24.61
N PHE A 623 12.36 17.68 -24.17
CA PHE A 623 11.52 17.63 -22.97
C PHE A 623 12.33 17.73 -21.67
N SER A 624 13.46 17.05 -21.58
CA SER A 624 14.37 17.01 -20.45
C SER A 624 15.73 17.60 -20.79
N LYS A 625 16.42 18.12 -19.78
CA LYS A 625 17.82 18.54 -19.91
C LYS A 625 18.74 17.31 -20.04
N PRO A 626 19.94 17.45 -20.66
CA PRO A 626 20.84 16.32 -20.89
C PRO A 626 21.15 15.48 -19.65
N TYR A 627 21.38 16.11 -18.51
CA TYR A 627 21.72 15.43 -17.25
C TYR A 627 20.58 14.57 -16.67
N ALA A 628 19.33 14.73 -17.12
CA ALA A 628 18.18 14.02 -16.53
C ALA A 628 18.18 12.51 -16.82
N GLU A 629 18.81 12.12 -17.93
CA GLU A 629 18.99 10.72 -18.31
C GLU A 629 20.48 10.30 -18.16
N PHE A 630 20.89 9.25 -18.85
CA PHE A 630 22.29 8.78 -18.86
C PHE A 630 23.15 9.61 -19.81
N GLU A 631 24.45 9.72 -19.47
CA GLU A 631 25.45 10.44 -20.29
C GLU A 631 26.46 9.49 -20.95
N GLN A 632 26.75 8.36 -20.30
CA GLN A 632 27.72 7.39 -20.80
C GLN A 632 27.26 6.77 -22.12
N ASN A 633 28.13 6.81 -23.14
CA ASN A 633 27.84 6.37 -24.52
C ASN A 633 26.62 7.02 -25.17
N CYS A 634 26.23 8.21 -24.74
CA CYS A 634 25.07 8.95 -25.20
C CYS A 634 25.46 10.22 -25.95
N THR A 635 24.97 10.35 -27.18
CA THR A 635 24.96 11.61 -27.91
C THR A 635 23.58 12.24 -27.79
N ARG A 636 23.44 13.25 -26.94
CA ARG A 636 22.19 13.95 -26.70
C ARG A 636 21.88 14.95 -27.79
N ILE A 637 20.72 14.89 -28.41
CA ILE A 637 20.22 15.86 -29.37
C ILE A 637 19.13 16.71 -28.73
N ILE A 638 19.45 17.98 -28.53
CA ILE A 638 18.56 19.02 -27.99
C ILE A 638 18.83 20.34 -28.71
N ASN A 639 17.80 21.13 -28.97
CA ASN A 639 17.97 22.50 -29.43
C ASN A 639 17.84 23.46 -28.23
N GLU A 640 18.95 23.97 -27.74
CA GLU A 640 18.99 24.87 -26.59
C GLU A 640 18.58 26.31 -26.93
N ASN A 641 18.50 26.68 -28.22
CA ASN A 641 18.13 28.02 -28.67
C ASN A 641 16.61 28.27 -28.66
N VAL A 642 15.82 27.24 -28.37
CA VAL A 642 14.36 27.31 -28.33
C VAL A 642 13.85 26.87 -26.95
N CYS A 643 12.55 26.96 -26.72
CA CYS A 643 11.91 26.44 -25.52
C CYS A 643 12.27 24.95 -25.31
N ASN A 644 12.80 24.60 -24.15
CA ASN A 644 13.20 23.21 -23.82
C ASN A 644 13.19 22.95 -22.31
N GLY A 645 13.41 21.70 -21.90
CA GLY A 645 13.66 21.30 -20.53
C GLY A 645 12.48 21.49 -19.56
N CYS A 646 11.23 21.39 -20.01
CA CYS A 646 10.06 21.53 -19.15
C CYS A 646 10.01 20.51 -18.02
N TRP A 647 10.54 19.31 -18.21
CA TRP A 647 10.71 18.33 -17.15
C TRP A 647 11.49 18.87 -15.95
N ASN A 648 12.54 19.62 -16.21
CA ASN A 648 13.45 20.16 -15.19
C ASN A 648 13.00 21.52 -14.63
N ASP A 649 11.87 22.06 -15.11
CA ASP A 649 11.31 23.30 -14.61
C ASP A 649 10.37 23.05 -13.42
N LYS A 650 10.84 23.35 -12.22
CA LYS A 650 10.10 23.16 -10.97
C LYS A 650 8.91 24.10 -10.79
N THR A 651 8.84 25.17 -11.60
CA THR A 651 7.72 26.12 -11.53
C THR A 651 6.43 25.56 -12.12
N VAL A 652 6.51 24.48 -12.91
CA VAL A 652 5.36 23.81 -13.52
C VAL A 652 5.23 22.37 -13.01
N ALA A 653 4.02 22.00 -12.58
CA ALA A 653 3.75 20.63 -12.19
C ALA A 653 3.68 19.72 -13.42
N PHE A 654 4.29 18.53 -13.36
CA PHE A 654 4.18 17.55 -14.43
C PHE A 654 2.84 16.81 -14.32
N ASP A 655 1.99 16.95 -15.33
CA ASP A 655 0.74 16.23 -15.44
C ASP A 655 0.94 14.94 -16.26
N LYS A 656 0.89 13.79 -15.58
CA LYS A 656 0.99 12.46 -16.21
C LYS A 656 -0.23 12.09 -17.04
N GLY A 657 -1.38 12.71 -16.78
CA GLY A 657 -2.64 12.47 -17.48
C GLY A 657 -2.75 13.24 -18.80
N ASP A 658 -2.02 14.33 -18.94
CA ASP A 658 -2.00 15.12 -20.18
C ASP A 658 -0.96 14.56 -21.18
N TRP A 659 -1.41 13.73 -22.12
CA TRP A 659 -0.57 13.23 -23.20
C TRP A 659 0.18 14.35 -23.96
N ASN A 660 -0.48 15.49 -24.14
CA ASN A 660 0.02 16.65 -24.86
C ASN A 660 0.56 17.73 -23.91
N TRP A 661 1.10 17.33 -22.76
CA TRP A 661 1.65 18.25 -21.78
C TRP A 661 2.77 19.13 -22.38
N CYS A 662 2.49 20.43 -22.50
CA CYS A 662 3.41 21.45 -22.96
C CYS A 662 3.11 22.73 -22.15
N PRO A 663 3.57 22.82 -20.88
CA PRO A 663 3.07 23.81 -19.91
C PRO A 663 3.33 25.27 -20.33
N ARG A 664 4.34 25.50 -21.19
CA ARG A 664 4.73 26.85 -21.62
C ARG A 664 4.07 27.28 -22.93
N GLN A 665 3.83 26.35 -23.85
CA GLN A 665 3.45 26.67 -25.23
C GLN A 665 2.17 25.96 -25.72
N LYS A 666 1.47 25.21 -24.83
CA LYS A 666 0.22 24.53 -25.21
C LYS A 666 -0.81 25.52 -25.72
N GLY A 667 -1.41 25.22 -26.87
CA GLY A 667 -2.42 26.07 -27.49
C GLY A 667 -1.87 27.23 -28.33
N THR A 668 -0.55 27.32 -28.52
CA THR A 668 0.09 28.29 -29.41
C THR A 668 0.71 27.57 -30.62
N ASP A 669 1.12 28.33 -31.64
CA ASP A 669 1.89 27.85 -32.80
C ASP A 669 3.26 27.25 -32.40
N ARG A 670 3.77 27.64 -31.24
CA ARG A 670 5.00 27.10 -30.63
C ARG A 670 4.81 25.80 -29.85
N HIS A 671 3.62 25.18 -29.89
CA HIS A 671 3.34 23.92 -29.19
C HIS A 671 4.34 22.84 -29.62
N PHE A 672 5.06 22.24 -28.65
CA PHE A 672 6.17 21.31 -28.86
C PHE A 672 7.35 21.87 -29.67
N GLU A 673 7.59 23.16 -29.64
CA GLU A 673 8.74 23.77 -30.28
C GLU A 673 10.06 23.04 -29.93
N CYS A 674 10.27 22.70 -28.65
CA CYS A 674 11.45 21.97 -28.19
C CYS A 674 11.74 20.66 -28.96
N SER A 675 10.74 20.09 -29.57
CA SER A 675 10.81 18.84 -30.34
C SER A 675 10.80 19.10 -31.85
N LYS A 676 9.98 20.06 -32.31
CA LYS A 676 9.85 20.41 -33.73
C LYS A 676 11.10 21.05 -34.28
N GLU A 677 11.82 21.83 -33.47
CA GLU A 677 13.02 22.56 -33.85
C GLU A 677 14.33 21.77 -33.65
N ILE A 678 14.26 20.50 -33.30
CA ILE A 678 15.36 19.56 -33.48
C ILE A 678 15.34 19.14 -34.95
N THR A 679 16.35 19.52 -35.72
CA THR A 679 16.40 19.24 -37.16
C THR A 679 17.07 17.90 -37.45
N GLU A 680 16.81 17.37 -38.66
CA GLU A 680 17.43 16.11 -39.13
C GLU A 680 18.97 16.26 -39.26
N GLU A 681 19.44 17.43 -39.63
CA GLU A 681 20.89 17.74 -39.77
C GLU A 681 21.61 17.57 -38.42
N MET A 682 20.95 17.93 -37.30
CA MET A 682 21.49 17.68 -35.96
C MET A 682 21.69 16.19 -35.70
N VAL A 683 20.73 15.36 -36.15
CA VAL A 683 20.80 13.90 -36.03
C VAL A 683 21.82 13.31 -36.99
N TYR A 684 21.89 13.79 -38.26
CA TYR A 684 22.90 13.38 -39.24
C TYR A 684 24.32 13.61 -38.73
N ALA A 685 24.58 14.80 -38.19
CA ALA A 685 25.87 15.13 -37.59
C ALA A 685 26.25 14.20 -36.41
N ALA A 686 25.27 13.73 -35.66
CA ALA A 686 25.53 12.75 -34.62
C ALA A 686 25.78 11.32 -35.18
N ILE A 687 25.07 10.94 -36.22
CA ILE A 687 25.32 9.68 -36.95
C ILE A 687 26.72 9.68 -37.52
N ASP A 688 27.14 10.75 -38.24
CA ASP A 688 28.45 10.84 -38.87
C ASP A 688 29.63 10.74 -37.91
N LYS A 689 29.43 11.08 -36.64
CA LYS A 689 30.45 10.89 -35.59
C LYS A 689 30.58 9.44 -35.12
N LEU A 690 29.62 8.58 -35.44
CA LEU A 690 29.60 7.19 -34.98
C LEU A 690 29.98 6.16 -36.06
N VAL A 691 30.02 6.60 -37.35
CA VAL A 691 30.22 5.73 -38.52
C VAL A 691 31.59 5.95 -39.23
#